data_22aac66346975ec321c0b2584903257c
#
_entry.id   22aac66346975ec321c0b2584903257c
#
_cell.length_a   1.000
_cell.length_b   1.000
_cell.length_c   1.000
_cell.angle_alpha   90.00
_cell.angle_beta   90.00
_cell.angle_gamma   90.00
#
_symmetry.space_group_name_H-M   'P 1'
#
loop_
_entity.id
_entity.type
_entity.pdbx_description
1 polymer ?
#
loop_
_entity_poly.entity_id
_entity_poly.type
_entity_poly.pdbx_seq_one_letter_code
_entity_poly.pdbx_strand_id
1 'polypeptide(L)'
;MSDTTPSTPPRQIVRTDEFDAALKSLHRGENVFLTGKAGTGKSTLVRQFMAETDRSVQVIAPTGIAALNVHGYTIHRLFSFRPGVSVDFVNSSQYRPTRFAKALKQIDTLIVDEASMVRADLFDAMEMALRRFGPNPGKTFGGIQIVLVGDLYQLPPIVMGDERRVFEQDFDSPFFFSADTYRDEDFTVVQLTRVFRQEGSDQLVDILNAVREGALDPEGIDFLNQRVDRTFEPPENEFWLTLSTRNRDADSVNERRLSALPGRAERFEASIHGKLDGFEKPAPEVLELKVGAQVMMLNNDPDGRWVNGTIGVVESIGAGSIFLPPCVEVRKEDGTIVLVERNVWEISRPVAVPDETKKSGSRIEHETVGGYEQFPMKLAWAVTIHKSQGQTLDRVIVDLSGGIFADGQLYVALSRCTSLDGMVLTTPVQSRHVRANRRVQGFLARAAKGEEVKGLVYLDGTVIPGHDGEPRLMELAAVAEDGTEVETLVNPRTDSYTSCIRHDIDPASLVFAPDAAQAWAAVTSRFPGRAVAGANIDMLLSVIDADVRRLGYAARISTEGVEAGSLTSGTPIERARAAAEVGAESRDDIQIVRAMTDGPEPITLPRGARWVEGMSGRSREAAASHVLLCARRVGLTDSLVAAIREFEERIGQSVLGTKAAEVPKGAKVHFVGPAFIAGRLVGTDFLEEVAKLGGLKVISEPSRAKGVVLIVHDPLSVPPEETEDRPVLDAETFISIVGPEILAH
;
A
#
# COMPACT_ATOMS: atom_id res chain seq x y z
N MET A 1 37.12 -33.13 30.95
CA MET A 1 36.18 -32.17 31.52
C MET A 1 35.40 -31.61 30.37
N SER A 2 34.16 -32.03 30.22
CA SER A 2 33.27 -31.73 29.13
C SER A 2 32.59 -30.38 29.40
N ASP A 3 32.95 -29.37 28.61
CA ASP A 3 32.24 -28.09 28.59
C ASP A 3 30.97 -28.25 27.76
N THR A 4 29.87 -28.40 28.46
CA THR A 4 28.53 -28.31 27.87
C THR A 4 28.10 -26.85 27.83
N THR A 5 28.27 -26.22 26.71
CA THR A 5 27.60 -24.95 26.38
C THR A 5 26.07 -25.13 26.50
N PRO A 6 25.34 -24.26 27.20
CA PRO A 6 23.89 -24.38 27.31
C PRO A 6 23.25 -24.06 25.97
N SER A 7 22.66 -25.08 25.34
CA SER A 7 21.76 -24.88 24.18
C SER A 7 20.56 -24.09 24.69
N THR A 8 20.36 -22.90 24.11
CA THR A 8 19.13 -22.10 24.26
C THR A 8 17.94 -23.01 23.97
N PRO A 9 16.96 -23.16 24.90
CA PRO A 9 15.80 -24.01 24.63
C PRO A 9 15.07 -23.51 23.40
N PRO A 10 14.55 -24.42 22.55
CA PRO A 10 13.78 -24.02 21.37
C PRO A 10 12.62 -23.14 21.84
N ARG A 11 12.49 -21.94 21.27
CA ARG A 11 11.36 -21.02 21.55
C ARG A 11 10.08 -21.80 21.29
N GLN A 12 9.25 -21.95 22.31
CA GLN A 12 7.95 -22.61 22.21
C GLN A 12 7.09 -21.84 21.18
N ILE A 13 6.65 -22.55 20.13
CA ILE A 13 5.77 -21.97 19.11
C ILE A 13 4.41 -21.69 19.77
N VAL A 14 4.01 -20.43 19.80
CA VAL A 14 2.67 -20.05 20.27
C VAL A 14 1.68 -20.35 19.13
N ARG A 15 0.80 -21.33 19.33
CA ARG A 15 -0.24 -21.72 18.38
C ARG A 15 -1.50 -20.89 18.62
N THR A 16 -2.11 -20.42 17.56
CA THR A 16 -3.44 -19.77 17.56
C THR A 16 -4.43 -20.70 16.87
N ASP A 17 -5.72 -20.44 17.01
CA ASP A 17 -6.76 -21.24 16.37
C ASP A 17 -6.63 -21.22 14.84
N GLU A 18 -6.26 -20.05 14.27
CA GLU A 18 -6.02 -19.91 12.83
C GLU A 18 -4.77 -20.71 12.38
N PHE A 19 -3.73 -20.77 13.22
CA PHE A 19 -2.53 -21.56 12.94
C PHE A 19 -2.87 -23.06 12.86
N ASP A 20 -3.64 -23.55 13.85
CA ASP A 20 -4.04 -24.96 13.91
C ASP A 20 -5.04 -25.31 12.78
N ALA A 21 -5.95 -24.40 12.43
CA ALA A 21 -6.86 -24.57 11.31
C ALA A 21 -6.10 -24.66 9.98
N ALA A 22 -5.14 -23.78 9.74
CA ALA A 22 -4.29 -23.82 8.54
C ALA A 22 -3.51 -25.13 8.46
N LEU A 23 -2.89 -25.57 9.54
CA LEU A 23 -2.11 -26.81 9.58
C LEU A 23 -2.98 -28.04 9.28
N LYS A 24 -4.22 -28.08 9.80
CA LYS A 24 -5.20 -29.11 9.49
C LYS A 24 -5.58 -29.15 7.99
N SER A 25 -5.86 -27.99 7.39
CA SER A 25 -6.16 -27.90 5.96
C SER A 25 -4.99 -28.37 5.10
N LEU A 26 -3.75 -27.98 5.45
CA LEU A 26 -2.54 -28.44 4.78
C LEU A 26 -2.40 -29.99 4.83
N HIS A 27 -2.58 -30.58 6.00
CA HIS A 27 -2.50 -32.04 6.15
C HIS A 27 -3.63 -32.79 5.43
N ARG A 28 -4.81 -32.19 5.26
CA ARG A 28 -5.90 -32.76 4.47
C ARG A 28 -5.63 -32.74 2.95
N GLY A 29 -4.64 -31.96 2.53
CA GLY A 29 -4.29 -31.83 1.10
C GLY A 29 -5.14 -30.82 0.36
N GLU A 30 -5.80 -29.92 1.06
CA GLU A 30 -6.54 -28.81 0.48
C GLU A 30 -5.56 -27.78 -0.08
N ASN A 31 -5.94 -27.13 -1.18
CA ASN A 31 -5.20 -25.95 -1.60
C ASN A 31 -5.46 -24.83 -0.58
N VAL A 32 -4.40 -24.13 -0.20
CA VAL A 32 -4.47 -23.11 0.85
C VAL A 32 -3.81 -21.82 0.37
N PHE A 33 -4.47 -20.69 0.57
CA PHE A 33 -3.82 -19.41 0.59
C PHE A 33 -3.62 -18.95 2.03
N LEU A 34 -2.36 -19.01 2.50
CA LEU A 34 -1.94 -18.60 3.82
C LEU A 34 -1.48 -17.14 3.78
N THR A 35 -2.29 -16.24 4.30
CA THR A 35 -2.01 -14.80 4.33
C THR A 35 -1.93 -14.27 5.76
N GLY A 36 -1.48 -13.03 5.89
CA GLY A 36 -1.38 -12.35 7.18
C GLY A 36 -0.28 -11.30 7.18
N LYS A 37 -0.30 -10.45 8.20
CA LYS A 37 0.66 -9.35 8.40
C LYS A 37 2.11 -9.82 8.45
N ALA A 38 3.05 -8.89 8.27
CA ALA A 38 4.46 -9.19 8.54
C ALA A 38 4.64 -9.67 9.99
N GLY A 39 5.40 -10.75 10.21
CA GLY A 39 5.65 -11.27 11.56
C GLY A 39 4.54 -12.11 12.20
N THR A 40 3.51 -12.56 11.45
CA THR A 40 2.43 -13.42 11.99
C THR A 40 2.75 -14.91 12.02
N GLY A 41 3.97 -15.33 11.62
CA GLY A 41 4.38 -16.74 11.75
C GLY A 41 4.09 -17.60 10.51
N LYS A 42 3.77 -17.04 9.35
CA LYS A 42 3.55 -17.79 8.09
C LYS A 42 4.66 -18.78 7.77
N SER A 43 5.91 -18.32 7.76
CA SER A 43 7.08 -19.17 7.48
C SER A 43 7.33 -20.23 8.56
N THR A 44 6.91 -19.97 9.81
CA THR A 44 6.99 -20.95 10.91
C THR A 44 5.98 -22.06 10.70
N LEU A 45 4.75 -21.74 10.28
CA LEU A 45 3.71 -22.70 9.96
C LEU A 45 4.12 -23.60 8.79
N VAL A 46 4.67 -23.01 7.72
CA VAL A 46 5.20 -23.75 6.56
C VAL A 46 6.31 -24.72 6.98
N ARG A 47 7.28 -24.27 7.76
CA ARG A 47 8.36 -25.14 8.27
C ARG A 47 7.83 -26.29 9.12
N GLN A 48 6.83 -26.03 9.97
CA GLN A 48 6.22 -27.07 10.79
C GLN A 48 5.50 -28.09 9.91
N PHE A 49 4.69 -27.66 8.95
CA PHE A 49 4.04 -28.57 7.99
C PHE A 49 5.06 -29.43 7.25
N MET A 50 6.14 -28.82 6.74
CA MET A 50 7.21 -29.55 6.04
C MET A 50 7.91 -30.59 6.93
N ALA A 51 8.03 -30.32 8.22
CA ALA A 51 8.62 -31.25 9.19
C ALA A 51 7.69 -32.42 9.57
N GLU A 52 6.37 -32.21 9.52
CA GLU A 52 5.36 -33.17 9.93
C GLU A 52 4.80 -34.01 8.77
N THR A 53 4.93 -33.54 7.52
CA THR A 53 4.30 -34.18 6.36
C THR A 53 5.14 -35.32 5.79
N ASP A 54 4.46 -36.38 5.33
CA ASP A 54 5.05 -37.46 4.53
C ASP A 54 5.04 -37.21 3.01
N ARG A 55 4.51 -36.05 2.59
CA ARG A 55 4.41 -35.67 1.17
C ARG A 55 5.73 -35.17 0.62
N SER A 56 5.89 -35.30 -0.69
CA SER A 56 6.99 -34.72 -1.44
C SER A 56 6.71 -33.24 -1.68
N VAL A 57 7.32 -32.36 -0.84
CA VAL A 57 7.08 -30.91 -0.87
C VAL A 57 8.17 -30.21 -1.67
N GLN A 58 7.76 -29.34 -2.60
CA GLN A 58 8.67 -28.40 -3.26
C GLN A 58 8.26 -26.96 -2.92
N VAL A 59 9.24 -26.14 -2.51
CA VAL A 59 9.04 -24.71 -2.26
C VAL A 59 9.59 -23.92 -3.44
N ILE A 60 8.84 -22.92 -3.89
CA ILE A 60 9.24 -21.98 -4.94
C ILE A 60 8.88 -20.55 -4.54
N ALA A 61 9.49 -19.57 -5.21
CA ALA A 61 9.20 -18.17 -5.02
C ALA A 61 9.31 -17.38 -6.34
N PRO A 62 8.68 -16.21 -6.46
CA PRO A 62 8.76 -15.40 -7.67
C PRO A 62 10.14 -14.79 -7.92
N THR A 63 10.91 -14.50 -6.87
CA THR A 63 12.24 -13.86 -6.97
C THR A 63 13.34 -14.75 -6.42
N GLY A 64 14.59 -14.52 -6.87
CA GLY A 64 15.73 -15.31 -6.42
C GLY A 64 16.02 -15.09 -4.93
N ILE A 65 15.89 -13.87 -4.41
CA ILE A 65 16.12 -13.60 -2.99
C ILE A 65 15.10 -14.37 -2.13
N ALA A 66 13.81 -14.32 -2.50
CA ALA A 66 12.78 -15.08 -1.79
C ALA A 66 13.03 -16.59 -1.89
N ALA A 67 13.42 -17.10 -3.06
CA ALA A 67 13.74 -18.51 -3.25
C ALA A 67 14.94 -18.97 -2.39
N LEU A 68 15.97 -18.14 -2.25
CA LEU A 68 17.12 -18.43 -1.38
C LEU A 68 16.72 -18.50 0.10
N ASN A 69 15.84 -17.60 0.55
CA ASN A 69 15.39 -17.57 1.95
C ASN A 69 14.62 -18.83 2.37
N VAL A 70 13.98 -19.50 1.42
CA VAL A 70 13.21 -20.72 1.67
C VAL A 70 13.93 -22.00 1.19
N HIS A 71 15.21 -21.89 0.81
CA HIS A 71 15.99 -22.99 0.22
C HIS A 71 15.28 -23.66 -0.98
N GLY A 72 14.52 -22.85 -1.75
CA GLY A 72 13.71 -23.27 -2.87
C GLY A 72 14.26 -22.80 -4.21
N TYR A 73 13.41 -22.83 -5.22
CA TYR A 73 13.70 -22.38 -6.59
C TYR A 73 12.84 -21.19 -6.97
N THR A 74 13.29 -20.42 -7.96
CA THR A 74 12.35 -19.48 -8.58
C THR A 74 11.33 -20.25 -9.43
N ILE A 75 10.14 -19.69 -9.57
CA ILE A 75 9.09 -20.22 -10.45
C ILE A 75 9.65 -20.50 -11.85
N HIS A 76 10.28 -19.49 -12.44
CA HIS A 76 10.88 -19.57 -13.77
C HIS A 76 11.86 -20.74 -13.92
N ARG A 77 12.61 -20.99 -12.87
CA ARG A 77 13.59 -22.08 -12.88
C ARG A 77 12.95 -23.44 -12.79
N LEU A 78 12.04 -23.69 -11.83
CA LEU A 78 11.40 -25.00 -11.68
C LEU A 78 10.68 -25.41 -12.96
N PHE A 79 9.96 -24.48 -13.57
CA PHE A 79 9.21 -24.73 -14.79
C PHE A 79 10.03 -24.55 -16.08
N SER A 80 11.28 -24.12 -16.01
CA SER A 80 12.10 -23.76 -17.17
C SER A 80 11.46 -22.68 -18.05
N PHE A 81 10.77 -21.72 -17.43
CA PHE A 81 10.14 -20.60 -18.10
C PHE A 81 11.17 -19.54 -18.50
N ARG A 82 10.92 -18.87 -19.61
CA ARG A 82 11.62 -17.65 -19.98
C ARG A 82 10.83 -16.44 -19.48
N PRO A 83 11.47 -15.30 -19.25
CA PRO A 83 10.75 -14.05 -19.01
C PRO A 83 9.69 -13.80 -20.09
N GLY A 84 8.48 -13.38 -19.71
CA GLY A 84 7.36 -13.17 -20.62
C GLY A 84 6.75 -14.48 -21.17
N VAL A 85 6.80 -15.58 -20.41
CA VAL A 85 6.15 -16.84 -20.77
C VAL A 85 4.63 -16.63 -20.92
N SER A 86 4.03 -17.19 -21.99
CA SER A 86 2.58 -17.21 -22.18
C SER A 86 2.01 -18.62 -22.00
N VAL A 87 0.73 -18.70 -21.65
CA VAL A 87 -0.01 -19.97 -21.55
C VAL A 87 0.02 -20.72 -22.88
N ASP A 88 -0.15 -20.01 -24.00
CA ASP A 88 -0.10 -20.61 -25.34
C ASP A 88 1.25 -21.27 -25.64
N PHE A 89 2.35 -20.62 -25.28
CA PHE A 89 3.67 -21.23 -25.41
C PHE A 89 3.79 -22.48 -24.55
N VAL A 90 3.34 -22.42 -23.29
CA VAL A 90 3.36 -23.59 -22.38
C VAL A 90 2.47 -24.72 -22.90
N ASN A 91 1.34 -24.39 -23.53
CA ASN A 91 0.46 -25.37 -24.15
C ASN A 91 0.99 -25.99 -25.47
N SER A 92 1.93 -25.32 -26.13
CA SER A 92 2.50 -25.77 -27.41
C SER A 92 3.39 -27.03 -27.27
N SER A 93 3.67 -27.68 -28.39
CA SER A 93 4.63 -28.82 -28.46
C SER A 93 6.09 -28.40 -28.24
N GLN A 94 6.38 -27.08 -28.34
CA GLN A 94 7.72 -26.54 -28.18
C GLN A 94 8.16 -26.44 -26.71
N TYR A 95 7.21 -26.30 -25.78
CA TYR A 95 7.51 -26.25 -24.38
C TYR A 95 7.72 -27.64 -23.78
N ARG A 96 8.82 -27.82 -23.09
CA ARG A 96 9.12 -28.97 -22.23
C ARG A 96 9.97 -28.54 -21.05
N PRO A 97 9.61 -28.86 -19.79
CA PRO A 97 10.41 -28.56 -18.60
C PRO A 97 11.60 -29.52 -18.51
N THR A 98 12.53 -29.45 -19.47
CA THR A 98 13.56 -30.43 -19.75
C THR A 98 14.41 -30.84 -18.56
N ARG A 99 14.75 -29.90 -17.69
CA ARG A 99 15.60 -30.17 -16.53
C ARG A 99 14.85 -30.77 -15.34
N PHE A 100 13.56 -30.42 -15.21
CA PHE A 100 12.76 -30.72 -14.01
C PHE A 100 11.55 -31.61 -14.29
N ALA A 101 11.39 -32.11 -15.51
CA ALA A 101 10.23 -32.90 -15.89
C ALA A 101 10.00 -34.16 -15.01
N LYS A 102 11.08 -34.79 -14.54
CA LYS A 102 10.97 -35.93 -13.62
C LYS A 102 10.55 -35.49 -12.22
N ALA A 103 11.08 -34.35 -11.74
CA ALA A 103 10.74 -33.78 -10.43
C ALA A 103 9.27 -33.34 -10.38
N LEU A 104 8.78 -32.64 -11.42
CA LEU A 104 7.38 -32.19 -11.50
C LEU A 104 6.37 -33.37 -11.39
N LYS A 105 6.72 -34.54 -11.87
CA LYS A 105 5.87 -35.74 -11.76
C LYS A 105 5.76 -36.32 -10.36
N GLN A 106 6.57 -35.87 -9.44
CA GLN A 106 6.72 -36.48 -8.12
C GLN A 106 6.44 -35.50 -6.97
N ILE A 107 6.05 -34.28 -7.30
CA ILE A 107 5.62 -33.31 -6.32
C ILE A 107 4.20 -33.67 -5.85
N ASP A 108 4.01 -33.80 -4.55
CA ASP A 108 2.68 -33.94 -3.93
C ASP A 108 2.12 -32.58 -3.49
N THR A 109 3.00 -31.69 -3.03
CA THR A 109 2.65 -30.33 -2.56
C THR A 109 3.62 -29.31 -3.10
N LEU A 110 3.12 -28.28 -3.75
CA LEU A 110 3.88 -27.12 -4.22
C LEU A 110 3.56 -25.91 -3.36
N ILE A 111 4.56 -25.39 -2.66
CA ILE A 111 4.44 -24.19 -1.85
C ILE A 111 5.02 -23.02 -2.65
N VAL A 112 4.23 -21.98 -2.83
CA VAL A 112 4.64 -20.71 -3.49
C VAL A 112 4.75 -19.64 -2.41
N ASP A 113 5.97 -19.33 -2.01
CA ASP A 113 6.23 -18.25 -1.05
C ASP A 113 6.26 -16.89 -1.76
N GLU A 114 5.99 -15.81 -1.03
CA GLU A 114 5.82 -14.45 -1.56
C GLU A 114 4.81 -14.40 -2.73
N ALA A 115 3.67 -15.11 -2.58
CA ALA A 115 2.65 -15.22 -3.62
C ALA A 115 2.07 -13.86 -4.05
N SER A 116 2.18 -12.81 -3.22
CA SER A 116 1.79 -11.43 -3.58
C SER A 116 2.50 -10.89 -4.81
N MET A 117 3.66 -11.44 -5.17
CA MET A 117 4.44 -11.04 -6.34
C MET A 117 4.23 -11.94 -7.56
N VAL A 118 3.35 -12.93 -7.48
CA VAL A 118 3.04 -13.84 -8.60
C VAL A 118 2.03 -13.18 -9.52
N ARG A 119 2.40 -13.00 -10.80
CA ARG A 119 1.53 -12.43 -11.84
C ARG A 119 0.45 -13.44 -12.24
N ALA A 120 -0.73 -12.96 -12.63
CA ALA A 120 -1.84 -13.77 -13.08
C ALA A 120 -1.45 -14.67 -14.27
N ASP A 121 -0.82 -14.12 -15.30
CA ASP A 121 -0.33 -14.87 -16.46
C ASP A 121 0.70 -15.95 -16.11
N LEU A 122 1.58 -15.66 -15.15
CA LEU A 122 2.56 -16.62 -14.65
C LEU A 122 1.88 -17.75 -13.87
N PHE A 123 0.83 -17.45 -13.10
CA PHE A 123 0.04 -18.44 -12.38
C PHE A 123 -0.66 -19.39 -13.34
N ASP A 124 -1.29 -18.85 -14.40
CA ASP A 124 -1.91 -19.67 -15.46
C ASP A 124 -0.88 -20.53 -16.21
N ALA A 125 0.29 -19.97 -16.49
CA ALA A 125 1.39 -20.72 -17.10
C ALA A 125 1.88 -21.87 -16.19
N MET A 126 1.93 -21.65 -14.86
CA MET A 126 2.26 -22.70 -13.89
C MET A 126 1.21 -23.80 -13.88
N GLU A 127 -0.07 -23.44 -13.83
CA GLU A 127 -1.18 -24.40 -13.87
C GLU A 127 -1.12 -25.27 -15.14
N MET A 128 -0.98 -24.63 -16.31
CA MET A 128 -0.87 -25.32 -17.59
C MET A 128 0.34 -26.27 -17.63
N ALA A 129 1.48 -25.87 -17.08
CA ALA A 129 2.66 -26.72 -17.00
C ALA A 129 2.43 -27.94 -16.10
N LEU A 130 1.81 -27.74 -14.92
CA LEU A 130 1.45 -28.82 -14.00
C LEU A 130 0.39 -29.73 -14.57
N ARG A 131 -0.63 -29.22 -15.23
CA ARG A 131 -1.66 -29.99 -15.93
C ARG A 131 -1.08 -30.90 -17.01
N ARG A 132 -0.02 -30.48 -17.69
CA ARG A 132 0.64 -31.26 -18.76
C ARG A 132 1.71 -32.21 -18.23
N PHE A 133 2.50 -31.82 -17.27
CA PHE A 133 3.72 -32.50 -16.86
C PHE A 133 3.75 -32.92 -15.39
N GLY A 134 2.71 -32.62 -14.62
CA GLY A 134 2.56 -33.05 -13.23
C GLY A 134 2.26 -34.56 -13.07
N PRO A 135 2.03 -34.99 -11.83
CA PRO A 135 1.77 -36.42 -11.50
C PRO A 135 0.55 -37.00 -12.24
N ASN A 136 -0.52 -36.20 -12.37
CA ASN A 136 -1.79 -36.61 -12.98
C ASN A 136 -2.13 -35.68 -14.17
N PRO A 137 -1.56 -35.94 -15.36
CA PRO A 137 -1.81 -35.12 -16.53
C PRO A 137 -3.30 -34.96 -16.83
N GLY A 138 -3.72 -33.74 -17.17
CA GLY A 138 -5.12 -33.39 -17.46
C GLY A 138 -5.93 -32.94 -16.24
N LYS A 139 -5.50 -33.21 -15.00
CA LYS A 139 -6.14 -32.67 -13.80
C LYS A 139 -5.65 -31.24 -13.53
N THR A 140 -6.49 -30.43 -12.92
CA THR A 140 -6.13 -29.09 -12.43
C THR A 140 -4.88 -29.19 -11.56
N PHE A 141 -3.91 -28.30 -11.80
CA PHE A 141 -2.57 -28.34 -11.19
C PHE A 141 -1.87 -29.70 -11.25
N GLY A 142 -2.21 -30.55 -12.22
CA GLY A 142 -1.67 -31.92 -12.30
C GLY A 142 -2.03 -32.79 -11.11
N GLY A 143 -3.05 -32.45 -10.32
CA GLY A 143 -3.45 -33.12 -9.08
C GLY A 143 -2.51 -32.88 -7.90
N ILE A 144 -1.69 -31.83 -7.94
CA ILE A 144 -0.79 -31.38 -6.85
C ILE A 144 -1.57 -30.47 -5.91
N GLN A 145 -1.30 -30.55 -4.62
CA GLN A 145 -1.74 -29.55 -3.66
C GLN A 145 -0.96 -28.24 -3.86
N ILE A 146 -1.64 -27.11 -3.99
CA ILE A 146 -1.04 -25.78 -4.10
C ILE A 146 -1.18 -25.04 -2.78
N VAL A 147 -0.08 -24.51 -2.27
CA VAL A 147 -0.05 -23.69 -1.06
C VAL A 147 0.57 -22.34 -1.42
N LEU A 148 -0.25 -21.31 -1.42
CA LEU A 148 0.17 -19.94 -1.66
C LEU A 148 0.44 -19.27 -0.31
N VAL A 149 1.59 -18.62 -0.16
CA VAL A 149 1.98 -17.95 1.09
C VAL A 149 2.40 -16.53 0.79
N GLY A 150 1.80 -15.56 1.46
CA GLY A 150 2.17 -14.15 1.24
C GLY A 150 1.28 -13.16 1.97
N ASP A 151 1.63 -11.90 1.86
CA ASP A 151 0.83 -10.76 2.31
C ASP A 151 0.51 -9.89 1.08
N LEU A 152 -0.74 -9.96 0.59
CA LEU A 152 -1.18 -9.23 -0.60
C LEU A 152 -1.10 -7.71 -0.48
N TYR A 153 -1.04 -7.19 0.75
CA TYR A 153 -0.84 -5.76 0.97
C TYR A 153 0.63 -5.32 0.88
N GLN A 154 1.56 -6.27 0.70
CA GLN A 154 2.94 -5.94 0.35
C GLN A 154 3.03 -5.56 -1.12
N LEU A 155 4.23 -5.63 -1.70
CA LEU A 155 4.44 -5.20 -3.07
C LEU A 155 3.67 -6.06 -4.08
N PRO A 156 2.95 -5.44 -5.03
CA PRO A 156 2.25 -6.16 -6.09
C PRO A 156 3.21 -6.72 -7.13
N PRO A 157 2.74 -7.63 -7.99
CA PRO A 157 3.49 -8.07 -9.16
C PRO A 157 3.81 -6.89 -10.08
N ILE A 158 5.00 -6.91 -10.69
CA ILE A 158 5.43 -5.84 -11.60
C ILE A 158 4.99 -6.18 -13.02
N VAL A 159 4.21 -5.27 -13.63
CA VAL A 159 3.92 -5.28 -15.07
C VAL A 159 4.65 -4.11 -15.72
N MET A 160 5.53 -4.40 -16.68
CA MET A 160 6.35 -3.38 -17.36
C MET A 160 5.48 -2.47 -18.24
N GLY A 161 5.88 -1.20 -18.41
CA GLY A 161 5.07 -0.18 -19.07
C GLY A 161 4.57 -0.56 -20.47
N ASP A 162 5.38 -1.25 -21.26
CA ASP A 162 5.04 -1.65 -22.62
C ASP A 162 4.05 -2.84 -22.67
N GLU A 163 4.08 -3.69 -21.68
CA GLU A 163 3.17 -4.86 -21.53
C GLU A 163 1.82 -4.48 -20.92
N ARG A 164 1.77 -3.36 -20.18
CA ARG A 164 0.64 -3.01 -19.31
C ARG A 164 -0.70 -2.97 -20.05
N ARG A 165 -0.73 -2.37 -21.23
CA ARG A 165 -1.97 -2.26 -22.03
C ARG A 165 -2.52 -3.60 -22.47
N VAL A 166 -1.64 -4.53 -22.83
CA VAL A 166 -2.04 -5.88 -23.27
C VAL A 166 -2.49 -6.67 -22.06
N PHE A 167 -1.73 -6.58 -20.96
CA PHE A 167 -2.04 -7.29 -19.72
C PHE A 167 -3.41 -6.87 -19.13
N GLU A 168 -3.73 -5.56 -19.11
CA GLU A 168 -5.01 -5.03 -18.62
C GLU A 168 -6.21 -5.38 -19.53
N GLN A 169 -5.98 -5.89 -20.74
CA GLN A 169 -7.06 -6.43 -21.60
C GLN A 169 -7.41 -7.87 -21.26
N ASP A 170 -6.44 -8.62 -20.75
CA ASP A 170 -6.59 -10.04 -20.49
C ASP A 170 -6.89 -10.34 -19.00
N PHE A 171 -6.44 -9.47 -18.08
CA PHE A 171 -6.55 -9.70 -16.64
C PHE A 171 -7.02 -8.44 -15.89
N ASP A 172 -7.96 -8.63 -15.00
CA ASP A 172 -8.51 -7.55 -14.15
C ASP A 172 -7.46 -6.93 -13.21
N SER A 173 -6.48 -7.70 -12.80
CA SER A 173 -5.38 -7.24 -11.95
C SER A 173 -4.12 -8.07 -12.16
N PRO A 174 -2.92 -7.56 -11.76
CA PRO A 174 -1.69 -8.34 -11.91
C PRO A 174 -1.56 -9.49 -10.90
N PHE A 175 -2.40 -9.61 -9.90
CA PHE A 175 -2.29 -10.62 -8.86
C PHE A 175 -2.75 -12.01 -9.34
N PHE A 176 -2.22 -13.07 -8.71
CA PHE A 176 -2.55 -14.47 -9.04
C PHE A 176 -4.05 -14.79 -8.97
N PHE A 177 -4.80 -14.09 -8.09
CA PHE A 177 -6.24 -14.34 -7.95
C PHE A 177 -7.09 -13.77 -9.11
N SER A 178 -6.47 -13.02 -10.04
CA SER A 178 -7.09 -12.62 -11.31
C SER A 178 -6.69 -13.53 -12.47
N ALA A 179 -6.00 -14.64 -12.20
CA ALA A 179 -5.67 -15.64 -13.22
C ALA A 179 -6.93 -16.40 -13.64
N ASP A 180 -7.02 -16.77 -14.92
CA ASP A 180 -8.15 -17.52 -15.48
C ASP A 180 -8.36 -18.88 -14.81
N THR A 181 -7.27 -19.45 -14.28
CA THR A 181 -7.29 -20.77 -13.63
C THR A 181 -7.48 -20.71 -12.13
N TYR A 182 -7.49 -19.53 -11.53
CA TYR A 182 -7.80 -19.35 -10.11
C TYR A 182 -9.31 -19.41 -9.88
N ARG A 183 -9.74 -20.14 -8.84
CA ARG A 183 -11.13 -20.17 -8.38
C ARG A 183 -11.15 -20.04 -6.86
N ASP A 184 -11.99 -19.13 -6.35
CA ASP A 184 -12.10 -18.88 -4.91
C ASP A 184 -12.49 -20.16 -4.14
N GLU A 185 -13.35 -21.01 -4.72
CA GLU A 185 -13.79 -22.27 -4.13
C GLU A 185 -12.71 -23.35 -4.04
N ASP A 186 -11.66 -23.25 -4.88
CA ASP A 186 -10.56 -24.22 -4.91
C ASP A 186 -9.53 -23.97 -3.79
N PHE A 187 -9.57 -22.81 -3.15
CA PHE A 187 -8.58 -22.41 -2.16
C PHE A 187 -9.21 -22.06 -0.80
N THR A 188 -8.73 -22.73 0.25
CA THR A 188 -9.03 -22.31 1.63
C THR A 188 -8.14 -21.14 2.00
N VAL A 189 -8.73 -19.96 2.20
CA VAL A 189 -7.98 -18.77 2.64
C VAL A 189 -7.90 -18.74 4.16
N VAL A 190 -6.68 -18.73 4.69
CA VAL A 190 -6.42 -18.61 6.13
C VAL A 190 -5.61 -17.36 6.40
N GLN A 191 -6.18 -16.45 7.19
CA GLN A 191 -5.52 -15.21 7.57
C GLN A 191 -5.00 -15.31 9.01
N LEU A 192 -3.65 -15.28 9.17
CA LEU A 192 -3.03 -15.19 10.48
C LEU A 192 -3.08 -13.74 10.98
N THR A 193 -3.69 -13.52 12.12
CA THR A 193 -3.97 -12.17 12.65
C THR A 193 -2.94 -11.72 13.69
N ARG A 194 -2.41 -12.63 14.52
CA ARG A 194 -1.51 -12.31 15.63
C ARG A 194 -0.09 -12.03 15.15
N VAL A 195 0.42 -10.84 15.48
CA VAL A 195 1.81 -10.43 15.19
C VAL A 195 2.72 -10.82 16.34
N PHE A 196 3.88 -11.43 16.04
CA PHE A 196 4.88 -11.90 17.02
C PHE A 196 6.21 -11.12 16.93
N ARG A 197 6.38 -10.25 15.95
CA ARG A 197 7.68 -9.61 15.63
C ARG A 197 7.90 -8.30 16.36
N GLN A 198 6.85 -7.58 16.71
CA GLN A 198 6.94 -6.25 17.31
C GLN A 198 6.65 -6.36 18.79
N GLU A 199 7.73 -6.44 19.60
CA GLU A 199 7.64 -6.39 21.04
C GLU A 199 7.69 -4.93 21.49
N GLY A 200 6.61 -4.40 22.09
CA GLY A 200 6.67 -3.20 22.93
C GLY A 200 6.02 -1.91 22.42
N SER A 201 5.35 -1.88 21.25
CA SER A 201 4.63 -0.68 20.82
C SER A 201 3.35 -1.03 20.09
N ASP A 202 2.24 -1.08 20.81
CA ASP A 202 0.90 -1.27 20.25
C ASP A 202 0.60 -0.20 19.18
N GLN A 203 1.04 1.05 19.42
CA GLN A 203 0.83 2.17 18.52
C GLN A 203 1.51 2.01 17.14
N LEU A 204 2.74 1.47 17.08
CA LEU A 204 3.39 1.18 15.79
C LEU A 204 2.64 0.09 15.02
N VAL A 205 2.15 -0.92 15.73
CA VAL A 205 1.35 -1.99 15.13
C VAL A 205 0.06 -1.43 14.52
N ASP A 206 -0.62 -0.54 15.23
CA ASP A 206 -1.86 0.09 14.75
C ASP A 206 -1.60 0.97 13.53
N ILE A 207 -0.55 1.78 13.55
CA ILE A 207 -0.13 2.59 12.40
C ILE A 207 0.22 1.72 11.19
N LEU A 208 1.01 0.66 11.38
CA LEU A 208 1.35 -0.26 10.30
C LEU A 208 0.11 -0.95 9.72
N ASN A 209 -0.87 -1.27 10.55
CA ASN A 209 -2.15 -1.80 10.10
C ASN A 209 -2.93 -0.78 9.28
N ALA A 210 -3.00 0.47 9.75
CA ALA A 210 -3.67 1.55 9.04
C ALA A 210 -2.99 1.85 7.69
N VAL A 211 -1.65 1.89 7.65
CA VAL A 211 -0.88 2.05 6.39
C VAL A 211 -1.13 0.88 5.44
N ARG A 212 -1.09 -0.36 5.95
CA ARG A 212 -1.32 -1.59 5.20
C ARG A 212 -2.67 -1.57 4.48
N GLU A 213 -3.69 -1.14 5.19
CA GLU A 213 -5.07 -1.11 4.70
C GLU A 213 -5.41 0.18 3.95
N GLY A 214 -4.47 1.11 3.85
CA GLY A 214 -4.66 2.39 3.20
C GLY A 214 -5.57 3.35 3.97
N ALA A 215 -5.71 3.16 5.28
CA ALA A 215 -6.64 3.87 6.16
C ALA A 215 -5.92 4.68 7.24
N LEU A 216 -4.68 5.14 6.98
CA LEU A 216 -3.95 5.99 7.91
C LEU A 216 -4.58 7.38 7.95
N ASP A 217 -5.02 7.78 9.13
CA ASP A 217 -5.62 9.07 9.39
C ASP A 217 -4.57 10.20 9.50
N PRO A 218 -4.97 11.48 9.54
CA PRO A 218 -4.07 12.60 9.72
C PRO A 218 -3.23 12.53 11.00
N GLU A 219 -3.79 12.03 12.11
CA GLU A 219 -3.08 11.90 13.38
C GLU A 219 -1.95 10.86 13.27
N GLY A 220 -2.20 9.75 12.59
CA GLY A 220 -1.19 8.74 12.30
C GLY A 220 -0.10 9.24 11.35
N ILE A 221 -0.45 10.09 10.36
CA ILE A 221 0.52 10.76 9.48
C ILE A 221 1.40 11.70 10.32
N ASP A 222 0.81 12.53 11.17
CA ASP A 222 1.54 13.45 12.04
C ASP A 222 2.44 12.71 13.01
N PHE A 223 1.96 11.61 13.56
CA PHE A 223 2.77 10.75 14.42
C PHE A 223 4.01 10.18 13.69
N LEU A 224 3.86 9.65 12.48
CA LEU A 224 4.99 9.21 11.68
C LEU A 224 5.93 10.37 11.34
N ASN A 225 5.38 11.55 11.06
CA ASN A 225 6.15 12.72 10.67
C ASN A 225 6.97 13.32 11.83
N GLN A 226 6.70 12.97 13.08
CA GLN A 226 7.60 13.27 14.21
C GLN A 226 8.98 12.62 14.06
N ARG A 227 9.08 11.59 13.22
CA ARG A 227 10.35 10.89 12.91
C ARG A 227 11.10 11.50 11.71
N VAL A 228 10.63 12.64 11.17
CA VAL A 228 11.27 13.28 10.03
C VAL A 228 12.50 14.05 10.49
N ASP A 229 13.66 13.62 9.97
CA ASP A 229 14.91 14.38 10.06
C ASP A 229 15.62 14.33 8.69
N ARG A 230 15.57 15.45 7.97
CA ARG A 230 16.19 15.58 6.63
C ARG A 230 17.70 15.66 6.67
N THR A 231 18.24 15.98 7.82
CA THR A 231 19.67 16.19 8.04
C THR A 231 20.31 15.05 8.81
N PHE A 232 19.54 14.00 9.09
CA PHE A 232 20.01 12.88 9.86
C PHE A 232 21.23 12.21 9.20
N GLU A 233 22.33 12.19 9.93
CA GLU A 233 23.50 11.42 9.61
C GLU A 233 23.68 10.33 10.67
N PRO A 234 23.72 9.05 10.23
CA PRO A 234 23.94 7.95 11.16
C PRO A 234 25.22 8.15 11.97
N PRO A 235 25.19 7.93 13.30
CA PRO A 235 26.39 7.90 14.10
C PRO A 235 27.41 6.88 13.60
N GLU A 236 28.70 7.19 13.67
CA GLU A 236 29.78 6.34 13.10
C GLU A 236 29.78 4.90 13.66
N ASN A 237 29.25 4.71 14.86
CA ASN A 237 29.24 3.40 15.54
C ASN A 237 27.88 2.67 15.43
N GLU A 238 26.93 3.19 14.66
CA GLU A 238 25.61 2.62 14.47
C GLU A 238 25.38 2.20 13.03
N PHE A 239 24.66 1.09 12.87
CA PHE A 239 24.33 0.54 11.55
C PHE A 239 22.92 0.99 11.17
N TRP A 240 22.85 1.84 10.17
CA TRP A 240 21.61 2.31 9.59
C TRP A 240 21.53 1.90 8.12
N LEU A 241 20.38 1.40 7.71
CA LEU A 241 20.13 1.03 6.33
C LEU A 241 19.12 2.00 5.70
N THR A 242 19.52 2.68 4.63
CA THR A 242 18.59 3.53 3.87
C THR A 242 17.73 2.67 2.94
N LEU A 243 16.42 2.79 3.07
CA LEU A 243 15.43 2.17 2.20
C LEU A 243 14.95 3.20 1.17
N SER A 244 15.38 3.05 -0.08
CA SER A 244 15.04 3.96 -1.17
C SER A 244 13.96 3.36 -2.07
N THR A 245 13.18 4.21 -2.72
CA THR A 245 12.14 3.76 -3.65
C THR A 245 12.69 3.26 -4.97
N ARG A 246 13.88 3.73 -5.40
CA ARG A 246 14.49 3.43 -6.71
C ARG A 246 15.90 2.87 -6.57
N ASN A 247 16.30 1.95 -7.48
CA ASN A 247 17.66 1.40 -7.51
C ASN A 247 18.71 2.50 -7.66
N ARG A 248 18.52 3.45 -8.59
CA ARG A 248 19.47 4.55 -8.84
C ARG A 248 19.79 5.34 -7.58
N ASP A 249 18.80 5.57 -6.73
CA ASP A 249 18.98 6.36 -5.51
C ASP A 249 19.79 5.56 -4.48
N ALA A 250 19.48 4.26 -4.31
CA ALA A 250 20.25 3.37 -3.44
C ALA A 250 21.70 3.20 -3.92
N ASP A 251 21.90 2.97 -5.22
CA ASP A 251 23.25 2.81 -5.82
C ASP A 251 24.07 4.10 -5.64
N SER A 252 23.46 5.28 -5.87
CA SER A 252 24.11 6.57 -5.67
C SER A 252 24.55 6.80 -4.22
N VAL A 253 23.74 6.38 -3.23
CA VAL A 253 24.13 6.45 -1.82
C VAL A 253 25.32 5.53 -1.55
N ASN A 254 25.27 4.29 -2.02
CA ASN A 254 26.34 3.30 -1.82
C ASN A 254 27.66 3.77 -2.47
N GLU A 255 27.63 4.23 -3.73
CA GLU A 255 28.80 4.73 -4.44
C GLU A 255 29.41 5.97 -3.76
N ARG A 256 28.56 6.93 -3.38
CA ARG A 256 29.02 8.14 -2.68
C ARG A 256 29.67 7.80 -1.34
N ARG A 257 29.05 6.93 -0.56
CA ARG A 257 29.57 6.50 0.74
C ARG A 257 30.88 5.72 0.58
N LEU A 258 30.96 4.78 -0.38
CA LEU A 258 32.20 4.05 -0.66
C LEU A 258 33.31 4.99 -1.14
N SER A 259 33.01 5.96 -2.01
CA SER A 259 33.98 6.93 -2.52
C SER A 259 34.52 7.83 -1.42
N ALA A 260 33.69 8.20 -0.45
CA ALA A 260 34.08 9.06 0.69
C ALA A 260 35.05 8.36 1.66
N LEU A 261 35.07 7.03 1.69
CA LEU A 261 36.01 6.29 2.55
C LEU A 261 37.45 6.45 2.05
N PRO A 262 38.42 6.57 2.97
CA PRO A 262 39.85 6.65 2.62
C PRO A 262 40.34 5.34 2.00
N GLY A 263 41.48 5.40 1.33
CA GLY A 263 42.16 4.24 0.77
C GLY A 263 41.67 3.82 -0.62
N ARG A 264 42.31 2.78 -1.16
CA ARG A 264 41.95 2.19 -2.45
C ARG A 264 40.86 1.13 -2.27
N ALA A 265 39.95 1.07 -3.22
CA ALA A 265 38.96 -0.02 -3.25
C ALA A 265 39.65 -1.32 -3.73
N GLU A 266 39.39 -2.40 -3.00
CA GLU A 266 39.73 -3.75 -3.43
C GLU A 266 38.56 -4.32 -4.22
N ARG A 267 38.87 -4.97 -5.35
CA ARG A 267 37.89 -5.50 -6.30
C ARG A 267 37.95 -7.02 -6.31
N PHE A 268 36.80 -7.64 -6.09
CA PHE A 268 36.66 -9.09 -6.07
C PHE A 268 35.68 -9.52 -7.15
N GLU A 269 36.16 -10.32 -8.10
CA GLU A 269 35.34 -10.92 -9.15
C GLU A 269 34.83 -12.30 -8.69
N ALA A 270 33.58 -12.63 -9.03
CA ALA A 270 33.01 -13.93 -8.74
C ALA A 270 33.65 -15.02 -9.61
N SER A 271 33.87 -16.20 -9.05
CA SER A 271 34.28 -17.40 -9.79
C SER A 271 33.06 -18.27 -10.08
N ILE A 272 32.88 -18.64 -11.35
CA ILE A 272 31.70 -19.39 -11.80
C ILE A 272 32.19 -20.75 -12.31
N HIS A 273 31.61 -21.82 -11.73
CA HIS A 273 31.93 -23.19 -12.12
C HIS A 273 30.67 -23.88 -12.64
N GLY A 274 30.77 -24.59 -13.76
CA GLY A 274 29.62 -25.26 -14.38
C GLY A 274 28.77 -24.34 -15.26
N LYS A 275 27.54 -24.78 -15.58
CA LYS A 275 26.59 -24.03 -16.43
C LYS A 275 25.54 -23.33 -15.57
N LEU A 276 25.70 -22.04 -15.38
CA LEU A 276 24.78 -21.23 -14.57
C LEU A 276 23.87 -20.31 -15.39
N ASP A 277 23.69 -20.58 -16.69
CA ASP A 277 22.81 -19.79 -17.55
C ASP A 277 21.38 -19.77 -17.01
N GLY A 278 20.82 -18.60 -16.80
CA GLY A 278 19.46 -18.40 -16.28
C GLY A 278 19.32 -18.53 -14.75
N PHE A 279 20.46 -18.55 -14.03
CA PHE A 279 20.44 -18.47 -12.57
C PHE A 279 20.61 -17.02 -12.11
N GLU A 280 19.82 -16.62 -11.12
CA GLU A 280 20.07 -15.37 -10.42
C GLU A 280 21.32 -15.51 -9.57
N LYS A 281 22.18 -14.49 -9.62
CA LYS A 281 23.44 -14.49 -8.92
C LYS A 281 23.22 -14.17 -7.45
N PRO A 282 23.66 -15.02 -6.52
CA PRO A 282 23.42 -14.84 -5.10
C PRO A 282 24.17 -13.67 -4.48
N ALA A 283 25.21 -13.17 -5.16
CA ALA A 283 26.03 -12.04 -4.76
C ALA A 283 26.45 -11.23 -6.00
N PRO A 284 26.95 -9.98 -5.86
CA PRO A 284 27.46 -9.19 -6.97
C PRO A 284 28.61 -9.91 -7.72
N GLU A 285 28.58 -9.90 -9.07
CA GLU A 285 29.69 -10.45 -9.85
C GLU A 285 31.01 -9.72 -9.59
N VAL A 286 30.89 -8.43 -9.40
CA VAL A 286 32.02 -7.56 -9.03
C VAL A 286 31.64 -6.89 -7.71
N LEU A 287 32.41 -7.17 -6.69
CA LEU A 287 32.28 -6.59 -5.37
C LEU A 287 33.46 -5.66 -5.10
N GLU A 288 33.20 -4.38 -4.91
CA GLU A 288 34.22 -3.39 -4.53
C GLU A 288 34.06 -3.03 -3.05
N LEU A 289 35.13 -3.16 -2.28
CA LEU A 289 35.15 -2.91 -0.85
C LEU A 289 36.29 -1.97 -0.47
N LYS A 290 36.08 -1.22 0.61
CA LYS A 290 37.14 -0.50 1.36
C LYS A 290 36.97 -0.81 2.85
N VAL A 291 38.04 -0.69 3.60
CA VAL A 291 37.96 -0.66 5.07
C VAL A 291 37.01 0.46 5.48
N GLY A 292 36.10 0.18 6.41
CA GLY A 292 35.01 1.07 6.81
C GLY A 292 33.74 0.94 5.97
N ALA A 293 33.72 0.10 4.92
CA ALA A 293 32.51 -0.10 4.13
C ALA A 293 31.42 -0.86 4.90
N GLN A 294 30.21 -0.30 4.91
CA GLN A 294 29.06 -0.99 5.46
C GLN A 294 28.55 -2.04 4.46
N VAL A 295 28.42 -3.27 4.93
CA VAL A 295 28.04 -4.42 4.13
C VAL A 295 26.89 -5.17 4.78
N MET A 296 26.15 -5.92 3.96
CA MET A 296 25.09 -6.84 4.39
C MET A 296 25.46 -8.25 3.96
N MET A 297 25.33 -9.21 4.87
CA MET A 297 25.53 -10.62 4.58
C MET A 297 24.39 -11.20 3.75
N LEU A 298 24.70 -12.06 2.79
CA LEU A 298 23.78 -12.60 1.80
C LEU A 298 23.49 -14.09 1.99
N ASN A 299 24.00 -14.70 3.06
CA ASN A 299 23.73 -16.09 3.42
C ASN A 299 23.62 -16.25 4.95
N ASN A 300 23.18 -17.41 5.37
CA ASN A 300 23.32 -17.87 6.77
C ASN A 300 24.67 -18.59 6.86
N ASP A 301 25.48 -18.19 7.83
CA ASP A 301 26.75 -18.86 8.10
C ASP A 301 26.52 -20.25 8.70
N PRO A 302 27.22 -21.30 8.24
CA PRO A 302 27.07 -22.64 8.80
C PRO A 302 27.38 -22.74 10.29
N ASP A 303 28.34 -21.95 10.79
CA ASP A 303 28.75 -21.92 12.19
C ASP A 303 27.88 -20.94 13.03
N GLY A 304 26.87 -20.31 12.42
CA GLY A 304 25.96 -19.39 13.10
C GLY A 304 26.56 -18.04 13.47
N ARG A 305 27.70 -17.65 12.89
CA ARG A 305 28.37 -16.35 13.15
C ARG A 305 27.54 -15.15 12.65
N TRP A 306 26.76 -15.33 11.60
CA TRP A 306 25.79 -14.36 11.05
C TRP A 306 24.63 -15.05 10.35
N VAL A 307 23.58 -14.29 10.11
CA VAL A 307 22.41 -14.70 9.29
C VAL A 307 22.27 -13.76 8.09
N ASN A 308 21.52 -14.20 7.08
CA ASN A 308 21.19 -13.37 5.93
C ASN A 308 20.52 -12.06 6.37
N GLY A 309 21.02 -10.93 5.87
CA GLY A 309 20.58 -9.59 6.28
C GLY A 309 21.38 -8.98 7.44
N THR A 310 22.29 -9.73 8.08
CA THR A 310 23.19 -9.17 9.10
C THR A 310 24.03 -8.05 8.49
N ILE A 311 24.03 -6.88 9.12
CA ILE A 311 24.82 -5.71 8.72
C ILE A 311 26.11 -5.67 9.52
N GLY A 312 27.19 -5.21 8.88
CA GLY A 312 28.47 -5.00 9.52
C GLY A 312 29.33 -4.00 8.77
N VAL A 313 30.49 -3.67 9.34
CA VAL A 313 31.50 -2.79 8.73
C VAL A 313 32.75 -3.59 8.46
N VAL A 314 33.33 -3.43 7.29
CA VAL A 314 34.60 -4.02 6.90
C VAL A 314 35.73 -3.43 7.77
N GLU A 315 36.31 -4.27 8.62
CA GLU A 315 37.39 -3.90 9.53
C GLU A 315 38.76 -4.04 8.87
N SER A 316 38.95 -5.12 8.15
CA SER A 316 40.16 -5.38 7.38
C SER A 316 39.91 -6.21 6.12
N ILE A 317 40.78 -6.08 5.13
CA ILE A 317 40.75 -6.85 3.88
C ILE A 317 42.08 -7.53 3.73
N GLY A 318 42.12 -8.86 3.88
CA GLY A 318 43.29 -9.70 3.60
C GLY A 318 43.38 -10.01 2.11
N ALA A 319 44.38 -9.49 1.44
CA ALA A 319 44.57 -9.66 0.01
C ALA A 319 44.82 -11.12 -0.44
N GLY A 320 44.95 -12.02 0.51
CA GLY A 320 45.33 -13.41 0.27
C GLY A 320 46.82 -13.55 -0.11
N SER A 321 47.31 -14.78 -0.08
CA SER A 321 48.65 -15.14 -0.52
C SER A 321 48.59 -16.48 -1.24
N ILE A 322 49.72 -16.97 -1.74
CA ILE A 322 49.80 -18.29 -2.38
C ILE A 322 49.33 -19.41 -1.42
N PHE A 323 49.33 -19.14 -0.11
CA PHE A 323 49.00 -20.13 0.94
C PHE A 323 47.68 -19.82 1.68
N LEU A 324 47.13 -18.62 1.52
CA LEU A 324 45.91 -18.19 2.25
C LEU A 324 44.97 -17.52 1.25
N PRO A 325 43.68 -17.94 1.21
CA PRO A 325 42.70 -17.26 0.38
C PRO A 325 42.44 -15.82 0.86
N PRO A 326 41.98 -14.92 0.00
CA PRO A 326 41.53 -13.61 0.43
C PRO A 326 40.38 -13.73 1.41
N CYS A 327 40.40 -12.88 2.45
CA CYS A 327 39.37 -12.85 3.50
C CYS A 327 39.02 -11.41 3.86
N VAL A 328 37.85 -11.23 4.42
CA VAL A 328 37.35 -9.93 4.87
C VAL A 328 36.93 -10.05 6.34
N GLU A 329 37.49 -9.24 7.21
CA GLU A 329 37.02 -9.15 8.59
C GLU A 329 35.88 -8.11 8.64
N VAL A 330 34.77 -8.52 9.21
CA VAL A 330 33.56 -7.70 9.34
C VAL A 330 33.18 -7.60 10.81
N ARG A 331 33.09 -6.37 11.31
CA ARG A 331 32.58 -6.08 12.65
C ARG A 331 31.08 -5.90 12.60
N LYS A 332 30.35 -6.79 13.29
CA LYS A 332 28.90 -6.75 13.42
C LYS A 332 28.45 -5.69 14.43
N GLU A 333 27.14 -5.47 14.51
CA GLU A 333 26.52 -4.50 15.41
C GLU A 333 26.78 -4.82 16.89
N ASP A 334 26.86 -6.09 17.27
CA ASP A 334 27.20 -6.54 18.61
C ASP A 334 28.69 -6.34 18.99
N GLY A 335 29.49 -5.74 18.09
CA GLY A 335 30.91 -5.52 18.23
C GLY A 335 31.78 -6.75 17.89
N THR A 336 31.18 -7.90 17.63
CA THR A 336 31.88 -9.12 17.26
C THR A 336 32.51 -8.99 15.87
N ILE A 337 33.79 -9.30 15.76
CA ILE A 337 34.48 -9.36 14.48
C ILE A 337 34.42 -10.79 13.98
N VAL A 338 33.95 -10.95 12.73
CA VAL A 338 33.86 -12.24 12.06
C VAL A 338 34.73 -12.24 10.81
N LEU A 339 35.46 -13.33 10.61
CA LEU A 339 36.25 -13.57 9.40
C LEU A 339 35.30 -14.15 8.34
N VAL A 340 35.16 -13.44 7.23
CA VAL A 340 34.34 -13.83 6.09
C VAL A 340 35.23 -14.27 4.96
N GLU A 341 35.03 -15.49 4.53
CA GLU A 341 35.70 -16.07 3.36
C GLU A 341 34.74 -16.10 2.17
N ARG A 342 35.24 -16.41 0.99
CA ARG A 342 34.38 -16.65 -0.16
C ARG A 342 33.42 -17.81 0.13
N ASN A 343 32.17 -17.65 -0.19
CA ASN A 343 31.16 -18.70 -0.10
C ASN A 343 30.93 -19.30 -1.47
N VAL A 344 30.84 -20.61 -1.50
CA VAL A 344 30.44 -21.35 -2.70
C VAL A 344 28.97 -21.68 -2.56
N TRP A 345 28.14 -21.03 -3.36
CA TRP A 345 26.76 -21.45 -3.51
C TRP A 345 26.69 -22.59 -4.49
N GLU A 346 26.37 -23.77 -3.99
CA GLU A 346 26.06 -24.89 -4.84
C GLU A 346 24.73 -24.63 -5.57
N ILE A 347 24.84 -24.62 -6.87
CA ILE A 347 23.67 -24.45 -7.72
C ILE A 347 23.19 -25.85 -8.07
N SER A 348 22.07 -26.24 -7.49
CA SER A 348 21.51 -27.58 -7.64
C SER A 348 20.22 -27.59 -8.47
N ARG A 349 19.84 -28.75 -8.94
CA ARG A 349 18.54 -29.02 -9.58
C ARG A 349 17.80 -30.12 -8.80
N PRO A 350 16.47 -30.08 -8.71
CA PRO A 350 15.70 -31.16 -8.13
C PRO A 350 15.75 -32.40 -9.05
N VAL A 351 16.03 -33.54 -8.48
CA VAL A 351 15.96 -34.85 -9.12
C VAL A 351 15.11 -35.79 -8.26
N ALA A 352 14.35 -36.62 -8.91
CA ALA A 352 13.54 -37.61 -8.23
C ALA A 352 14.35 -38.86 -7.93
N VAL A 353 14.37 -39.27 -6.68
CA VAL A 353 15.03 -40.49 -6.21
C VAL A 353 13.96 -41.40 -5.60
N PRO A 354 13.96 -42.73 -5.89
CA PRO A 354 13.01 -43.67 -5.31
C PRO A 354 13.03 -43.59 -3.76
N ASP A 355 11.83 -43.53 -3.17
CA ASP A 355 11.65 -43.55 -1.72
C ASP A 355 10.29 -44.18 -1.39
N GLU A 356 10.33 -45.40 -0.92
CA GLU A 356 9.13 -46.20 -0.62
C GLU A 356 8.36 -45.65 0.61
N THR A 357 8.95 -44.77 1.41
CA THR A 357 8.30 -44.16 2.56
C THR A 357 7.39 -42.97 2.17
N LYS A 358 7.55 -42.47 0.95
CA LYS A 358 6.75 -41.37 0.43
C LYS A 358 5.55 -41.88 -0.37
N LYS A 359 4.43 -41.15 -0.26
CA LYS A 359 3.17 -41.50 -0.95
C LYS A 359 3.33 -41.57 -2.47
N SER A 360 4.19 -40.75 -3.07
CA SER A 360 4.54 -40.74 -4.49
C SER A 360 5.54 -41.84 -4.87
N GLY A 361 6.04 -42.64 -3.93
CA GLY A 361 7.09 -43.63 -4.15
C GLY A 361 8.47 -43.03 -4.41
N SER A 362 8.64 -41.74 -4.22
CA SER A 362 9.89 -41.03 -4.48
C SER A 362 10.00 -39.73 -3.66
N ARG A 363 11.22 -39.31 -3.41
CA ARG A 363 11.56 -38.02 -2.82
C ARG A 363 12.32 -37.14 -3.83
N ILE A 364 12.25 -35.84 -3.63
CA ILE A 364 13.03 -34.89 -4.40
C ILE A 364 14.36 -34.71 -3.67
N GLU A 365 15.47 -35.02 -4.37
CA GLU A 365 16.82 -34.68 -3.98
C GLU A 365 17.36 -33.57 -4.86
N HIS A 366 18.44 -32.93 -4.40
CA HIS A 366 19.06 -31.80 -5.09
C HIS A 366 20.42 -32.25 -5.66
N GLU A 367 20.53 -32.32 -7.00
CA GLU A 367 21.79 -32.62 -7.68
C GLU A 367 22.53 -31.33 -8.04
N THR A 368 23.76 -31.15 -7.58
CA THR A 368 24.60 -29.98 -7.87
C THR A 368 24.96 -29.94 -9.37
N VAL A 369 24.69 -28.81 -10.03
CA VAL A 369 24.98 -28.59 -11.46
C VAL A 369 26.08 -27.57 -11.69
N GLY A 370 26.47 -26.86 -10.66
CA GLY A 370 27.55 -25.87 -10.71
C GLY A 370 27.73 -25.13 -9.40
N GLY A 371 28.66 -24.20 -9.36
CA GLY A 371 28.97 -23.37 -8.20
C GLY A 371 29.15 -21.91 -8.59
N TYR A 372 28.76 -21.04 -7.70
CA TYR A 372 29.03 -19.60 -7.74
C TYR A 372 29.82 -19.21 -6.50
N GLU A 373 31.05 -18.75 -6.67
CA GLU A 373 31.95 -18.42 -5.56
C GLU A 373 32.17 -16.92 -5.50
N GLN A 374 31.79 -16.31 -4.41
CA GLN A 374 32.04 -14.89 -4.11
C GLN A 374 31.96 -14.65 -2.59
N PHE A 375 32.44 -13.52 -2.12
CA PHE A 375 32.12 -13.08 -0.76
C PHE A 375 30.62 -12.94 -0.58
N PRO A 376 30.03 -13.52 0.49
CA PRO A 376 28.60 -13.51 0.72
C PRO A 376 28.14 -12.16 1.29
N MET A 377 28.45 -11.07 0.59
CA MET A 377 28.12 -9.73 1.03
C MET A 377 27.91 -8.76 -0.15
N LYS A 378 27.25 -7.66 0.14
CA LYS A 378 27.08 -6.49 -0.75
C LYS A 378 27.20 -5.21 0.06
N LEU A 379 27.47 -4.07 -0.61
CA LEU A 379 27.36 -2.75 0.02
C LEU A 379 25.93 -2.53 0.53
N ALA A 380 25.82 -1.94 1.70
CA ALA A 380 24.53 -1.83 2.40
C ALA A 380 24.40 -0.54 3.22
N TRP A 381 24.80 0.60 2.72
CA TRP A 381 24.31 1.88 3.24
C TRP A 381 22.89 2.18 2.74
N ALA A 382 22.56 1.70 1.52
CA ALA A 382 21.22 1.81 0.97
C ALA A 382 20.85 0.59 0.14
N VAL A 383 19.57 0.24 0.19
CA VAL A 383 18.93 -0.78 -0.66
C VAL A 383 17.55 -0.28 -1.08
N THR A 384 16.99 -0.86 -2.14
CA THR A 384 15.60 -0.54 -2.47
C THR A 384 14.62 -1.24 -1.51
N ILE A 385 13.45 -0.62 -1.32
CA ILE A 385 12.35 -1.19 -0.53
C ILE A 385 12.01 -2.60 -1.04
N HIS A 386 12.00 -2.82 -2.36
CA HIS A 386 11.77 -4.14 -2.95
C HIS A 386 12.82 -5.19 -2.50
N LYS A 387 14.09 -4.81 -2.47
CA LYS A 387 15.17 -5.72 -2.05
C LYS A 387 15.25 -5.93 -0.54
N SER A 388 14.56 -5.10 0.25
CA SER A 388 14.44 -5.28 1.71
C SER A 388 13.26 -6.17 2.10
N GLN A 389 12.42 -6.57 1.15
CA GLN A 389 11.28 -7.43 1.44
C GLN A 389 11.73 -8.74 2.09
N GLY A 390 10.99 -9.20 3.10
CA GLY A 390 11.36 -10.38 3.89
C GLY A 390 12.41 -10.16 4.99
N GLN A 391 13.14 -9.02 4.99
CA GLN A 391 14.15 -8.71 6.00
C GLN A 391 13.53 -8.05 7.24
N THR A 392 14.25 -8.12 8.37
CA THR A 392 13.94 -7.42 9.62
C THR A 392 15.15 -6.60 10.01
N LEU A 393 14.96 -5.33 10.31
CA LEU A 393 16.02 -4.36 10.52
C LEU A 393 15.75 -3.61 11.83
N ASP A 394 16.79 -3.38 12.62
CA ASP A 394 16.65 -2.64 13.87
C ASP A 394 16.68 -1.12 13.65
N ARG A 395 17.42 -0.65 12.63
CA ARG A 395 17.54 0.77 12.31
C ARG A 395 17.43 1.03 10.82
N VAL A 396 16.48 1.89 10.44
CA VAL A 396 16.21 2.22 9.04
C VAL A 396 16.08 3.72 8.82
N ILE A 397 16.57 4.18 7.69
CA ILE A 397 16.26 5.49 7.14
C ILE A 397 15.34 5.26 5.95
N VAL A 398 14.13 5.78 6.00
CA VAL A 398 13.16 5.66 4.90
C VAL A 398 13.23 6.92 4.05
N ASP A 399 13.70 6.76 2.83
CA ASP A 399 13.81 7.83 1.85
C ASP A 399 12.70 7.71 0.79
N LEU A 400 11.71 8.61 0.89
CA LEU A 400 10.58 8.70 -0.03
C LEU A 400 10.77 9.78 -1.11
N SER A 401 11.94 10.39 -1.22
CA SER A 401 12.21 11.48 -2.18
C SER A 401 11.99 11.07 -3.63
N GLY A 402 12.20 9.79 -3.97
CA GLY A 402 11.92 9.21 -5.27
C GLY A 402 10.42 9.02 -5.59
N GLY A 403 9.52 9.33 -4.64
CA GLY A 403 8.07 9.12 -4.71
C GLY A 403 7.67 7.66 -4.51
N ILE A 404 6.42 7.46 -4.08
CA ILE A 404 5.77 6.14 -3.99
C ILE A 404 5.06 5.86 -5.31
N PHE A 405 5.39 4.76 -5.96
CA PHE A 405 4.82 4.39 -7.27
C PHE A 405 4.07 3.05 -7.26
N ALA A 406 4.23 2.24 -6.21
CA ALA A 406 3.54 0.96 -6.05
C ALA A 406 2.69 0.95 -4.77
N ASP A 407 1.54 0.28 -4.84
CA ASP A 407 0.72 0.02 -3.66
C ASP A 407 1.52 -0.83 -2.66
N GLY A 408 1.29 -0.64 -1.36
CA GLY A 408 2.01 -1.34 -0.31
C GLY A 408 3.48 -0.95 -0.11
N GLN A 409 4.06 -0.09 -0.95
CA GLN A 409 5.49 0.26 -0.88
C GLN A 409 5.85 0.95 0.44
N LEU A 410 5.00 1.88 0.93
CA LEU A 410 5.18 2.51 2.25
C LEU A 410 5.06 1.48 3.36
N TYR A 411 4.04 0.61 3.32
CA TYR A 411 3.85 -0.46 4.29
C TYR A 411 5.09 -1.37 4.39
N VAL A 412 5.62 -1.80 3.23
CA VAL A 412 6.84 -2.64 3.21
C VAL A 412 8.01 -1.91 3.85
N ALA A 413 8.23 -0.64 3.52
CA ALA A 413 9.34 0.14 4.08
C ALA A 413 9.24 0.27 5.61
N LEU A 414 8.09 0.71 6.12
CA LEU A 414 7.88 0.91 7.57
C LEU A 414 7.90 -0.42 8.34
N SER A 415 7.33 -1.49 7.77
CA SER A 415 7.27 -2.82 8.41
C SER A 415 8.63 -3.54 8.47
N ARG A 416 9.69 -2.99 7.87
CA ARG A 416 11.06 -3.54 8.02
C ARG A 416 11.61 -3.28 9.42
N CYS A 417 11.27 -2.14 10.01
CA CYS A 417 11.77 -1.76 11.33
C CYS A 417 10.98 -2.44 12.46
N THR A 418 11.71 -2.84 13.51
CA THR A 418 11.12 -3.47 14.70
C THR A 418 10.56 -2.47 15.70
N SER A 419 11.02 -1.22 15.66
CA SER A 419 10.63 -0.16 16.61
C SER A 419 10.58 1.21 15.95
N LEU A 420 9.82 2.13 16.55
CA LEU A 420 9.80 3.54 16.11
C LEU A 420 11.14 4.25 16.34
N ASP A 421 11.84 3.93 17.42
CA ASP A 421 13.12 4.57 17.74
C ASP A 421 14.22 4.21 16.76
N GLY A 422 14.09 3.05 16.11
CA GLY A 422 14.98 2.63 15.02
C GLY A 422 14.60 3.22 13.66
N MET A 423 13.62 4.12 13.56
CA MET A 423 13.13 4.64 12.27
C MET A 423 13.38 6.14 12.14
N VAL A 424 13.94 6.56 11.02
CA VAL A 424 14.05 7.96 10.59
C VAL A 424 13.47 8.11 9.19
N LEU A 425 12.70 9.16 8.98
CA LEU A 425 12.17 9.54 7.67
C LEU A 425 12.96 10.74 7.14
N THR A 426 13.45 10.69 5.92
CA THR A 426 14.09 11.87 5.29
C THR A 426 13.07 12.76 4.59
N THR A 427 11.88 12.24 4.33
CA THR A 427 10.80 12.95 3.63
C THR A 427 9.49 12.72 4.39
N PRO A 428 8.68 13.75 4.63
CA PRO A 428 7.39 13.58 5.29
C PRO A 428 6.47 12.63 4.55
N VAL A 429 5.79 11.77 5.31
CA VAL A 429 4.68 10.95 4.81
C VAL A 429 3.49 11.86 4.53
N GLN A 430 2.82 11.63 3.42
CA GLN A 430 1.61 12.33 3.00
C GLN A 430 0.53 11.31 2.68
N SER A 431 -0.75 11.70 2.73
CA SER A 431 -1.89 10.81 2.43
C SER A 431 -1.74 10.08 1.09
N ARG A 432 -1.21 10.75 0.06
CA ARG A 432 -0.92 10.14 -1.26
C ARG A 432 0.11 9.00 -1.23
N HIS A 433 0.90 8.90 -0.17
CA HIS A 433 1.88 7.82 0.02
C HIS A 433 1.24 6.57 0.61
N VAL A 434 0.08 6.72 1.27
CA VAL A 434 -0.67 5.63 1.90
C VAL A 434 -1.56 4.98 0.83
N ARG A 435 -1.01 3.97 0.17
CA ARG A 435 -1.64 3.30 -0.96
C ARG A 435 -1.83 1.82 -0.66
N ALA A 436 -3.08 1.37 -0.67
CA ALA A 436 -3.45 -0.03 -0.62
C ALA A 436 -4.20 -0.41 -1.90
N ASN A 437 -4.00 -1.62 -2.37
CA ASN A 437 -4.66 -2.10 -3.57
C ASN A 437 -6.10 -2.51 -3.26
N ARG A 438 -7.05 -1.92 -3.95
CA ARG A 438 -8.49 -2.14 -3.74
C ARG A 438 -8.94 -3.54 -4.15
N ARG A 439 -8.37 -4.11 -5.22
CA ARG A 439 -8.65 -5.49 -5.65
C ARG A 439 -8.25 -6.50 -4.57
N VAL A 440 -7.14 -6.24 -3.87
CA VAL A 440 -6.72 -7.05 -2.71
C VAL A 440 -7.72 -6.97 -1.57
N GLN A 441 -8.24 -5.77 -1.28
CA GLN A 441 -9.25 -5.60 -0.24
C GLN A 441 -10.53 -6.39 -0.56
N GLY A 442 -11.02 -6.28 -1.80
CA GLY A 442 -12.17 -7.05 -2.28
C GLY A 442 -11.96 -8.56 -2.20
N PHE A 443 -10.83 -9.04 -2.71
CA PHE A 443 -10.48 -10.47 -2.65
C PHE A 443 -10.46 -11.01 -1.21
N LEU A 444 -9.79 -10.33 -0.29
CA LEU A 444 -9.71 -10.77 1.11
C LEU A 444 -11.06 -10.65 1.83
N ALA A 445 -11.89 -9.68 1.47
CA ALA A 445 -13.24 -9.56 2.00
C ALA A 445 -14.13 -10.73 1.57
N ARG A 446 -14.07 -11.17 0.30
CA ARG A 446 -14.76 -12.38 -0.19
C ARG A 446 -14.29 -13.64 0.54
N ALA A 447 -12.98 -13.76 0.72
CA ALA A 447 -12.38 -14.94 1.35
C ALA A 447 -12.71 -15.07 2.85
N ALA A 448 -12.96 -13.96 3.53
CA ALA A 448 -13.38 -13.95 4.94
C ALA A 448 -14.85 -14.41 5.08
N LYS A 449 -15.12 -15.70 4.82
CA LYS A 449 -16.44 -16.32 4.91
C LYS A 449 -17.11 -16.04 6.26
N GLY A 450 -18.31 -15.43 6.27
CA GLY A 450 -19.09 -15.33 7.49
C GLY A 450 -20.35 -14.47 7.48
N GLU A 451 -20.58 -13.59 6.49
CA GLU A 451 -21.81 -12.83 6.42
C GLU A 451 -22.68 -13.26 5.25
N GLU A 452 -23.88 -13.73 5.56
CA GLU A 452 -24.91 -14.01 4.57
C GLU A 452 -25.38 -12.70 3.94
N VAL A 453 -25.27 -12.56 2.60
CA VAL A 453 -25.74 -11.37 1.89
C VAL A 453 -27.24 -11.25 2.02
N LYS A 454 -27.69 -10.15 2.60
CA LYS A 454 -29.14 -9.88 2.82
C LYS A 454 -29.88 -9.38 1.57
N GLY A 455 -29.25 -9.40 0.40
CA GLY A 455 -29.79 -8.90 -0.87
C GLY A 455 -28.93 -7.77 -1.45
N LEU A 456 -29.41 -7.15 -2.51
CA LEU A 456 -28.73 -6.06 -3.21
C LEU A 456 -29.28 -4.69 -2.80
N VAL A 457 -28.42 -3.68 -2.89
CA VAL A 457 -28.79 -2.27 -2.90
C VAL A 457 -28.17 -1.62 -4.14
N TYR A 458 -28.97 -0.99 -4.95
CA TYR A 458 -28.58 -0.37 -6.20
C TYR A 458 -28.25 1.09 -5.96
N LEU A 459 -27.03 1.47 -6.27
CA LEU A 459 -26.52 2.84 -6.11
C LEU A 459 -26.37 3.54 -7.45
N ASP A 460 -26.65 4.83 -7.42
CA ASP A 460 -26.30 5.76 -8.49
C ASP A 460 -25.94 7.12 -7.86
N GLY A 461 -25.21 7.96 -8.58
CA GLY A 461 -24.79 9.27 -8.10
C GLY A 461 -24.38 10.22 -9.20
N THR A 462 -24.43 11.51 -8.91
CA THR A 462 -23.91 12.55 -9.78
C THR A 462 -22.49 12.88 -9.34
N VAL A 463 -21.55 12.70 -10.28
CA VAL A 463 -20.13 13.00 -10.10
C VAL A 463 -19.74 14.21 -10.91
N ILE A 464 -19.08 15.17 -10.31
CA ILE A 464 -18.62 16.41 -10.93
C ILE A 464 -17.09 16.51 -10.88
N PRO A 465 -16.45 17.25 -11.79
CA PRO A 465 -15.02 17.53 -11.68
C PRO A 465 -14.75 18.49 -10.51
N GLY A 466 -13.79 18.14 -9.64
CA GLY A 466 -13.24 19.06 -8.66
C GLY A 466 -12.25 20.07 -9.30
N HIS A 467 -11.87 21.07 -8.54
CA HIS A 467 -10.92 22.10 -8.99
C HIS A 467 -9.49 21.55 -9.18
N ASP A 468 -9.14 20.46 -8.51
CA ASP A 468 -7.89 19.72 -8.63
C ASP A 468 -7.89 18.67 -9.76
N GLY A 469 -9.00 18.62 -10.53
CA GLY A 469 -9.21 17.63 -11.59
C GLY A 469 -9.70 16.27 -11.11
N GLU A 470 -9.74 16.06 -9.81
CA GLU A 470 -10.26 14.83 -9.22
C GLU A 470 -11.80 14.86 -9.14
N PRO A 471 -12.47 13.74 -9.36
CA PRO A 471 -13.94 13.70 -9.31
C PRO A 471 -14.48 13.91 -7.89
N ARG A 472 -15.67 14.48 -7.79
CA ARG A 472 -16.40 14.77 -6.54
C ARG A 472 -17.82 14.28 -6.62
N LEU A 473 -18.33 13.71 -5.53
CA LEU A 473 -19.71 13.32 -5.40
C LEU A 473 -20.59 14.55 -5.09
N MET A 474 -21.71 14.72 -5.82
CA MET A 474 -22.68 15.80 -5.62
C MET A 474 -24.06 15.29 -5.25
N GLU A 475 -24.46 14.09 -5.66
CA GLU A 475 -25.68 13.41 -5.30
C GLU A 475 -25.41 11.93 -5.10
N LEU A 476 -26.15 11.32 -4.18
CA LEU A 476 -26.10 9.87 -3.94
C LEU A 476 -27.51 9.35 -3.75
N ALA A 477 -27.85 8.29 -4.47
CA ALA A 477 -29.11 7.58 -4.34
C ALA A 477 -28.85 6.09 -4.16
N ALA A 478 -29.69 5.44 -3.36
CA ALA A 478 -29.65 4.01 -3.08
C ALA A 478 -31.07 3.45 -3.03
N VAL A 479 -31.31 2.35 -3.74
CA VAL A 479 -32.60 1.65 -3.80
C VAL A 479 -32.38 0.18 -3.54
N ALA A 480 -33.06 -0.39 -2.56
CA ALA A 480 -32.97 -1.83 -2.29
C ALA A 480 -34.08 -2.60 -3.02
N GLU A 481 -33.88 -3.91 -3.18
CA GLU A 481 -34.84 -4.83 -3.81
C GLU A 481 -36.24 -4.82 -3.14
N ASP A 482 -36.30 -4.42 -1.86
CA ASP A 482 -37.57 -4.32 -1.13
C ASP A 482 -38.27 -2.96 -1.29
N GLY A 483 -37.76 -2.10 -2.17
CA GLY A 483 -38.29 -0.77 -2.42
C GLY A 483 -37.88 0.28 -1.38
N THR A 484 -37.04 -0.05 -0.43
CA THR A 484 -36.47 0.93 0.51
C THR A 484 -35.51 1.85 -0.22
N GLU A 485 -35.60 3.16 -0.03
CA GLU A 485 -34.84 4.16 -0.74
C GLU A 485 -34.13 5.14 0.19
N VAL A 486 -32.97 5.63 -0.25
CA VAL A 486 -32.27 6.77 0.32
C VAL A 486 -31.80 7.66 -0.83
N GLU A 487 -32.07 8.95 -0.75
CA GLU A 487 -31.58 9.95 -1.68
C GLU A 487 -31.05 11.14 -0.90
N THR A 488 -29.89 11.65 -1.28
CA THR A 488 -29.30 12.81 -0.64
C THR A 488 -28.43 13.61 -1.59
N LEU A 489 -28.48 14.94 -1.49
CA LEU A 489 -27.44 15.80 -2.00
C LEU A 489 -26.17 15.58 -1.18
N VAL A 490 -25.01 15.79 -1.80
CA VAL A 490 -23.70 15.67 -1.16
C VAL A 490 -22.93 16.96 -1.40
N ASN A 491 -22.49 17.62 -0.34
CA ASN A 491 -21.65 18.80 -0.46
C ASN A 491 -20.24 18.39 -0.93
N PRO A 492 -19.85 18.70 -2.19
CA PRO A 492 -18.55 18.29 -2.74
C PRO A 492 -17.38 19.10 -2.20
N ARG A 493 -17.64 20.12 -1.36
CA ARG A 493 -16.66 21.06 -0.82
C ARG A 493 -15.72 21.64 -1.88
N THR A 494 -16.27 21.92 -3.06
CA THR A 494 -15.58 22.55 -4.18
C THR A 494 -16.54 23.53 -4.87
N ASP A 495 -16.02 24.38 -5.75
CA ASP A 495 -16.88 25.24 -6.57
C ASP A 495 -17.76 24.38 -7.49
N SER A 496 -19.02 24.32 -7.20
CA SER A 496 -20.03 23.52 -7.87
C SER A 496 -21.12 24.32 -8.60
N TYR A 497 -20.99 25.66 -8.63
CA TYR A 497 -22.04 26.53 -9.19
C TYR A 497 -22.46 26.16 -10.62
N THR A 498 -21.48 25.99 -11.52
CA THR A 498 -21.77 25.58 -12.91
C THR A 498 -22.40 24.17 -12.98
N SER A 499 -22.00 23.28 -12.11
CA SER A 499 -22.55 21.93 -12.00
C SER A 499 -23.97 21.95 -11.44
N CYS A 500 -24.24 22.80 -10.46
CA CYS A 500 -25.59 23.00 -9.94
C CYS A 500 -26.56 23.43 -11.06
N ILE A 501 -26.19 24.41 -11.86
CA ILE A 501 -27.01 24.84 -13.00
C ILE A 501 -27.22 23.70 -14.01
N ARG A 502 -26.17 22.92 -14.30
CA ARG A 502 -26.26 21.81 -15.26
C ARG A 502 -27.20 20.69 -14.81
N HIS A 503 -27.26 20.44 -13.52
CA HIS A 503 -28.04 19.35 -12.92
C HIS A 503 -29.34 19.83 -12.28
N ASP A 504 -29.72 21.09 -12.48
CA ASP A 504 -30.93 21.71 -11.91
C ASP A 504 -31.03 21.61 -10.38
N ILE A 505 -29.88 21.78 -9.70
CA ILE A 505 -29.77 21.73 -8.24
C ILE A 505 -29.67 23.17 -7.72
N ASP A 506 -30.47 23.47 -6.71
CA ASP A 506 -30.35 24.74 -5.99
C ASP A 506 -29.01 24.77 -5.22
N PRO A 507 -28.09 25.71 -5.52
CA PRO A 507 -26.82 25.84 -4.83
C PRO A 507 -26.93 25.97 -3.30
N ALA A 508 -28.01 26.59 -2.80
CA ALA A 508 -28.27 26.74 -1.37
C ALA A 508 -28.51 25.37 -0.72
N SER A 509 -29.28 24.50 -1.37
CA SER A 509 -29.53 23.15 -0.87
C SER A 509 -28.25 22.30 -0.84
N LEU A 510 -27.36 22.47 -1.83
CA LEU A 510 -26.10 21.73 -1.88
C LEU A 510 -25.13 22.16 -0.77
N VAL A 511 -25.07 23.46 -0.46
CA VAL A 511 -24.19 23.99 0.60
C VAL A 511 -24.52 23.38 1.96
N PHE A 512 -25.81 23.15 2.23
CA PHE A 512 -26.28 22.55 3.49
C PHE A 512 -26.39 21.04 3.43
N ALA A 513 -26.03 20.40 2.32
CA ALA A 513 -26.03 18.97 2.19
C ALA A 513 -24.94 18.32 3.05
N PRO A 514 -25.11 17.05 3.49
CA PRO A 514 -24.09 16.30 4.16
C PRO A 514 -22.85 16.14 3.27
N ASP A 515 -21.69 15.94 3.88
CA ASP A 515 -20.51 15.56 3.13
C ASP A 515 -20.56 14.07 2.70
N ALA A 516 -19.59 13.66 1.87
CA ALA A 516 -19.55 12.29 1.33
C ALA A 516 -19.51 11.21 2.41
N ALA A 517 -18.82 11.45 3.53
CA ALA A 517 -18.74 10.50 4.63
C ALA A 517 -20.09 10.32 5.34
N GLN A 518 -20.79 11.43 5.58
CA GLN A 518 -22.11 11.43 6.19
C GLN A 518 -23.16 10.81 5.27
N ALA A 519 -23.11 11.12 3.98
CA ALA A 519 -23.99 10.52 2.98
C ALA A 519 -23.79 8.99 2.89
N TRP A 520 -22.54 8.55 2.88
CA TRP A 520 -22.22 7.13 2.86
C TRP A 520 -22.65 6.41 4.15
N ALA A 521 -22.44 7.04 5.31
CA ALA A 521 -22.91 6.49 6.59
C ALA A 521 -24.43 6.32 6.62
N ALA A 522 -25.18 7.23 6.02
CA ALA A 522 -26.63 7.11 5.90
C ALA A 522 -27.06 5.91 5.05
N VAL A 523 -26.38 5.68 3.90
CA VAL A 523 -26.63 4.52 3.04
C VAL A 523 -26.29 3.23 3.79
N THR A 524 -25.11 3.13 4.39
CA THR A 524 -24.69 1.90 5.07
C THR A 524 -25.52 1.58 6.31
N SER A 525 -25.95 2.57 7.06
CA SER A 525 -26.83 2.37 8.22
C SER A 525 -28.24 1.90 7.82
N ARG A 526 -28.71 2.31 6.64
CA ARG A 526 -30.03 1.93 6.14
C ARG A 526 -30.06 0.53 5.52
N PHE A 527 -28.94 0.10 4.93
CA PHE A 527 -28.84 -1.14 4.17
C PHE A 527 -27.75 -2.10 4.71
N PRO A 528 -27.71 -2.41 6.01
CA PRO A 528 -26.66 -3.22 6.59
C PRO A 528 -26.66 -4.65 6.03
N GLY A 529 -25.50 -5.16 5.62
CA GLY A 529 -25.31 -6.52 5.12
C GLY A 529 -25.81 -6.77 3.70
N ARG A 530 -26.13 -5.73 2.94
CA ARG A 530 -26.46 -5.83 1.50
C ARG A 530 -25.22 -5.63 0.64
N ALA A 531 -25.15 -6.31 -0.49
CA ALA A 531 -24.15 -6.03 -1.50
C ALA A 531 -24.56 -4.84 -2.37
N VAL A 532 -23.58 -4.08 -2.85
CA VAL A 532 -23.82 -2.91 -3.68
C VAL A 532 -23.82 -3.28 -5.16
N ALA A 533 -24.83 -2.82 -5.89
CA ALA A 533 -24.96 -2.97 -7.33
C ALA A 533 -25.18 -1.59 -7.99
N GLY A 534 -24.91 -1.47 -9.29
CA GLY A 534 -25.21 -0.25 -10.05
C GLY A 534 -24.43 -0.19 -11.35
N ALA A 535 -24.70 0.83 -12.16
CA ALA A 535 -23.95 1.07 -13.39
C ALA A 535 -22.62 1.79 -13.11
N ASN A 536 -21.54 1.32 -13.70
CA ASN A 536 -20.20 1.83 -13.41
C ASN A 536 -19.94 1.92 -11.90
N ILE A 537 -20.42 0.96 -11.16
CA ILE A 537 -20.48 1.00 -9.71
C ILE A 537 -19.10 1.11 -9.06
N ASP A 538 -18.10 0.45 -9.63
CA ASP A 538 -16.72 0.52 -9.16
C ASP A 538 -16.16 1.95 -9.23
N MET A 539 -16.51 2.68 -10.29
CA MET A 539 -16.12 4.08 -10.43
C MET A 539 -16.80 4.95 -9.36
N LEU A 540 -18.11 4.78 -9.16
CA LEU A 540 -18.86 5.53 -8.15
C LEU A 540 -18.34 5.26 -6.74
N LEU A 541 -18.12 4.00 -6.37
CA LEU A 541 -17.54 3.62 -5.07
C LEU A 541 -16.11 4.19 -4.91
N SER A 542 -15.34 4.25 -6.00
CA SER A 542 -14.01 4.86 -6.01
C SER A 542 -14.05 6.36 -5.71
N VAL A 543 -15.05 7.07 -6.25
CA VAL A 543 -15.24 8.50 -5.96
C VAL A 543 -15.66 8.71 -4.52
N ILE A 544 -16.59 7.89 -4.01
CA ILE A 544 -17.03 7.96 -2.61
C ILE A 544 -15.84 7.74 -1.66
N ASP A 545 -15.05 6.69 -1.89
CA ASP A 545 -13.86 6.39 -1.08
C ASP A 545 -12.83 7.54 -1.10
N ALA A 546 -12.57 8.10 -2.29
CA ALA A 546 -11.64 9.22 -2.44
C ALA A 546 -12.13 10.49 -1.70
N ASP A 547 -13.43 10.78 -1.79
CA ASP A 547 -14.04 11.94 -1.13
C ASP A 547 -14.04 11.79 0.40
N VAL A 548 -14.37 10.60 0.90
CA VAL A 548 -14.36 10.30 2.33
C VAL A 548 -12.94 10.43 2.91
N ARG A 549 -11.93 9.90 2.22
CA ARG A 549 -10.52 10.03 2.65
C ARG A 549 -10.02 11.47 2.62
N ARG A 550 -10.38 12.24 1.59
CA ARG A 550 -10.01 13.65 1.52
C ARG A 550 -10.57 14.46 2.69
N LEU A 551 -11.71 14.07 3.22
CA LEU A 551 -12.31 14.68 4.41
C LEU A 551 -11.63 14.26 5.72
N GLY A 552 -10.61 13.40 5.67
CA GLY A 552 -9.85 12.94 6.81
C GLY A 552 -10.48 11.74 7.56
N TYR A 553 -11.46 11.06 6.99
CA TYR A 553 -12.04 9.87 7.61
C TYR A 553 -11.25 8.62 7.22
N ALA A 554 -10.95 7.78 8.21
CA ALA A 554 -10.33 6.46 8.01
C ALA A 554 -11.39 5.42 7.58
N ALA A 555 -12.05 5.65 6.46
CA ALA A 555 -13.12 4.78 6.00
C ALA A 555 -12.58 3.67 5.08
N ARG A 556 -13.09 2.46 5.26
CA ARG A 556 -12.84 1.31 4.39
C ARG A 556 -14.06 1.10 3.50
N ILE A 557 -14.10 1.79 2.38
CA ILE A 557 -15.14 1.59 1.39
C ILE A 557 -14.63 0.61 0.35
N SER A 558 -15.30 -0.54 0.22
CA SER A 558 -15.03 -1.43 -0.90
C SER A 558 -15.38 -0.71 -2.20
N THR A 559 -14.47 -0.78 -3.16
CA THR A 559 -14.64 -0.11 -4.45
C THR A 559 -15.06 -1.07 -5.56
N GLU A 560 -15.45 -2.28 -5.20
CA GLU A 560 -15.97 -3.29 -6.11
C GLU A 560 -17.44 -3.54 -5.79
N GLY A 561 -18.30 -3.44 -6.78
CA GLY A 561 -19.73 -3.72 -6.70
C GLY A 561 -20.17 -4.62 -7.84
N VAL A 562 -21.45 -5.00 -7.83
CA VAL A 562 -22.05 -5.79 -8.90
C VAL A 562 -22.50 -4.85 -10.02
N GLU A 563 -21.98 -5.04 -11.23
CA GLU A 563 -22.41 -4.24 -12.37
C GLU A 563 -23.88 -4.53 -12.69
N ALA A 564 -24.66 -3.48 -12.85
CA ALA A 564 -26.08 -3.57 -13.22
C ALA A 564 -26.40 -2.58 -14.34
N GLY A 565 -27.26 -2.97 -15.27
CA GLY A 565 -27.70 -2.09 -16.36
C GLY A 565 -28.33 -0.80 -15.85
N SER A 566 -28.10 0.32 -16.54
CA SER A 566 -28.65 1.63 -16.15
C SER A 566 -29.41 2.32 -17.28
N LEU A 567 -30.29 3.22 -16.87
CA LEU A 567 -30.78 4.29 -17.74
C LEU A 567 -29.66 5.33 -17.95
N THR A 568 -29.57 5.87 -19.14
CA THR A 568 -28.60 6.93 -19.50
C THR A 568 -29.12 8.34 -19.17
N SER A 569 -30.37 8.48 -18.69
CA SER A 569 -31.03 9.74 -18.40
C SER A 569 -31.88 9.65 -17.13
N GLY A 570 -32.12 10.77 -16.48
CA GLY A 570 -32.90 10.89 -15.24
C GLY A 570 -32.04 11.28 -14.04
N THR A 571 -32.71 11.44 -12.89
CA THR A 571 -32.03 11.69 -11.60
C THR A 571 -31.35 10.44 -11.09
N PRO A 572 -30.38 10.53 -10.17
CA PRO A 572 -29.75 9.34 -9.58
C PRO A 572 -30.74 8.34 -8.99
N ILE A 573 -31.79 8.81 -8.32
CA ILE A 573 -32.79 7.91 -7.73
C ILE A 573 -33.61 7.20 -8.81
N GLU A 574 -33.95 7.86 -9.92
CA GLU A 574 -34.67 7.24 -11.03
C GLU A 574 -33.80 6.17 -11.70
N ARG A 575 -32.51 6.43 -11.87
CA ARG A 575 -31.56 5.48 -12.44
C ARG A 575 -31.33 4.27 -11.51
N ALA A 576 -31.22 4.51 -10.18
CA ALA A 576 -31.08 3.44 -9.19
C ALA A 576 -32.36 2.56 -9.13
N ARG A 577 -33.56 3.14 -9.23
CA ARG A 577 -34.81 2.37 -9.33
C ARG A 577 -34.87 1.51 -10.58
N ALA A 578 -34.51 2.07 -11.72
CA ALA A 578 -34.49 1.33 -12.98
C ALA A 578 -33.49 0.17 -12.94
N ALA A 579 -32.32 0.39 -12.33
CA ALA A 579 -31.35 -0.68 -12.11
C ALA A 579 -31.90 -1.79 -11.19
N ALA A 580 -32.63 -1.41 -10.15
CA ALA A 580 -33.28 -2.36 -9.23
C ALA A 580 -34.39 -3.18 -9.92
N GLU A 581 -35.15 -2.58 -10.86
CA GLU A 581 -36.17 -3.27 -11.65
C GLU A 581 -35.58 -4.27 -12.63
N VAL A 582 -34.48 -3.93 -13.28
CA VAL A 582 -33.79 -4.82 -14.23
C VAL A 582 -33.08 -5.95 -13.49
N GLY A 583 -32.54 -5.67 -12.32
CA GLY A 583 -31.73 -6.60 -11.54
C GLY A 583 -30.30 -6.74 -12.06
N ALA A 584 -29.46 -7.43 -11.32
CA ALA A 584 -28.09 -7.77 -11.74
C ALA A 584 -28.09 -9.04 -12.60
N GLU A 585 -27.29 -9.06 -13.66
CA GLU A 585 -27.23 -10.18 -14.62
C GLU A 585 -26.71 -11.50 -14.02
N SER A 586 -25.96 -11.46 -12.91
CA SER A 586 -25.45 -12.64 -12.22
C SER A 586 -25.43 -12.43 -10.71
N ARG A 587 -25.94 -13.44 -9.96
CA ARG A 587 -25.90 -13.46 -8.49
C ARG A 587 -24.72 -14.23 -7.93
N ASP A 588 -23.99 -14.99 -8.78
CA ASP A 588 -22.96 -15.91 -8.32
C ASP A 588 -21.63 -15.24 -7.96
N ASP A 589 -21.40 -14.03 -8.48
CA ASP A 589 -20.19 -13.23 -8.24
C ASP A 589 -20.41 -12.06 -7.26
N ILE A 590 -21.39 -12.16 -6.38
CA ILE A 590 -21.79 -11.07 -5.47
C ILE A 590 -20.67 -10.78 -4.47
N GLN A 591 -20.13 -9.58 -4.56
CA GLN A 591 -19.22 -9.05 -3.55
C GLN A 591 -20.00 -8.43 -2.41
N ILE A 592 -19.78 -8.90 -1.19
CA ILE A 592 -20.40 -8.34 -0.01
C ILE A 592 -19.69 -7.05 0.36
N VAL A 593 -20.37 -5.93 0.20
CA VAL A 593 -19.91 -4.65 0.75
C VAL A 593 -20.20 -4.63 2.23
N ARG A 594 -19.15 -4.63 3.05
CA ARG A 594 -19.29 -4.49 4.49
C ARG A 594 -19.73 -3.08 4.83
N ALA A 595 -20.68 -2.97 5.76
CA ALA A 595 -20.94 -1.70 6.43
C ALA A 595 -19.64 -1.18 7.04
N MET A 596 -19.44 0.14 7.03
CA MET A 596 -18.33 0.77 7.74
C MET A 596 -18.44 0.42 9.22
N THR A 597 -17.48 -0.39 9.72
CA THR A 597 -17.47 -0.79 11.13
C THR A 597 -16.92 0.28 12.06
N ASP A 598 -16.21 1.28 11.51
CA ASP A 598 -15.52 2.34 12.25
C ASP A 598 -15.83 3.74 11.67
N GLY A 599 -17.03 3.96 11.19
CA GLY A 599 -17.50 5.29 10.77
C GLY A 599 -18.06 6.09 11.94
N PRO A 600 -18.23 7.42 11.78
CA PRO A 600 -18.96 8.19 12.77
C PRO A 600 -20.31 7.54 13.06
N GLU A 601 -20.80 7.61 14.31
CA GLU A 601 -22.09 7.06 14.73
C GLU A 601 -23.19 7.34 13.70
N PRO A 602 -24.14 6.42 13.48
CA PRO A 602 -25.14 6.56 12.44
C PRO A 602 -25.87 7.88 12.60
N ILE A 603 -25.60 8.80 11.69
CA ILE A 603 -26.25 10.09 11.66
C ILE A 603 -27.64 9.86 11.07
N THR A 604 -28.68 9.98 11.88
CA THR A 604 -30.04 10.06 11.39
C THR A 604 -30.14 11.33 10.56
N LEU A 605 -30.18 11.22 9.23
CA LEU A 605 -30.39 12.35 8.35
C LEU A 605 -31.86 12.80 8.45
N PRO A 606 -32.12 13.98 8.99
CA PRO A 606 -33.37 14.66 8.69
C PRO A 606 -33.19 15.41 7.38
N ARG A 607 -34.23 15.51 6.61
CA ARG A 607 -34.29 16.48 5.53
C ARG A 607 -33.91 17.85 6.08
N GLY A 608 -32.73 18.35 5.70
CA GLY A 608 -32.19 19.62 6.14
C GLY A 608 -31.59 19.63 7.56
N ALA A 609 -30.29 19.81 7.64
CA ALA A 609 -29.61 20.61 8.66
C ALA A 609 -29.22 20.02 10.04
N ARG A 610 -29.25 18.72 10.35
CA ARG A 610 -28.71 18.20 11.63
C ARG A 610 -27.21 17.90 11.65
N TRP A 611 -26.55 17.90 10.51
CA TRP A 611 -25.12 17.60 10.41
C TRP A 611 -24.18 18.61 11.09
N VAL A 612 -24.68 19.81 11.42
CA VAL A 612 -23.91 20.86 12.10
C VAL A 612 -23.70 20.61 13.59
N GLU A 613 -24.60 19.85 14.23
CA GLU A 613 -24.58 19.66 15.70
C GLU A 613 -23.34 18.88 16.20
N GLY A 614 -22.73 18.01 15.35
CA GLY A 614 -21.54 17.25 15.68
C GLY A 614 -20.21 17.85 15.18
N MET A 615 -20.23 19.00 14.50
CA MET A 615 -19.01 19.59 13.94
C MET A 615 -18.12 20.23 14.99
N SER A 616 -16.79 20.03 14.85
CA SER A 616 -15.79 20.81 15.59
C SER A 616 -15.86 22.30 15.22
N GLY A 617 -15.35 23.19 16.07
CA GLY A 617 -15.32 24.64 15.79
C GLY A 617 -14.72 24.99 14.44
N ARG A 618 -13.61 24.36 14.06
CA ARG A 618 -12.92 24.55 12.75
C ARG A 618 -13.78 24.12 11.56
N SER A 619 -14.51 23.01 11.68
CA SER A 619 -15.42 22.55 10.62
C SER A 619 -16.61 23.48 10.44
N ARG A 620 -17.09 24.15 11.52
CA ARG A 620 -18.14 25.16 11.46
C ARG A 620 -17.69 26.42 10.72
N GLU A 621 -16.45 26.90 10.98
CA GLU A 621 -15.88 28.06 10.30
C GLU A 621 -15.69 27.79 8.80
N ALA A 622 -15.20 26.60 8.43
CA ALA A 622 -15.06 26.18 7.03
C ALA A 622 -16.42 26.11 6.32
N ALA A 623 -17.43 25.56 6.98
CA ALA A 623 -18.79 25.53 6.46
C ALA A 623 -19.38 26.93 6.28
N ALA A 624 -19.18 27.82 7.26
CA ALA A 624 -19.64 29.21 7.19
C ALA A 624 -18.95 29.97 6.03
N SER A 625 -17.66 29.81 5.85
CA SER A 625 -16.90 30.41 4.74
C SER A 625 -17.41 29.94 3.39
N HIS A 626 -17.71 28.65 3.25
CA HIS A 626 -18.27 28.08 2.04
C HIS A 626 -19.67 28.59 1.72
N VAL A 627 -20.54 28.73 2.73
CA VAL A 627 -21.87 29.35 2.59
C VAL A 627 -21.75 30.78 2.07
N LEU A 628 -20.83 31.57 2.63
CA LEU A 628 -20.57 32.95 2.18
C LEU A 628 -20.10 33.00 0.73
N LEU A 629 -19.24 32.09 0.32
CA LEU A 629 -18.74 32.02 -1.05
C LEU A 629 -19.87 31.77 -2.05
N CYS A 630 -20.71 30.77 -1.77
CA CYS A 630 -21.86 30.45 -2.60
C CYS A 630 -22.87 31.61 -2.65
N ALA A 631 -23.17 32.23 -1.50
CA ALA A 631 -24.04 33.38 -1.40
C ALA A 631 -23.58 34.58 -2.24
N ARG A 632 -22.29 34.83 -2.32
CA ARG A 632 -21.71 35.92 -3.12
C ARG A 632 -21.81 35.68 -4.62
N ARG A 633 -21.74 34.42 -5.08
CA ARG A 633 -21.80 34.06 -6.49
C ARG A 633 -23.23 34.00 -7.05
N VAL A 634 -24.15 33.45 -6.27
CA VAL A 634 -25.56 33.25 -6.67
C VAL A 634 -26.38 34.53 -6.49
N GLY A 635 -25.91 35.46 -5.66
CA GLY A 635 -26.69 36.56 -5.13
C GLY A 635 -27.53 36.10 -3.93
N LEU A 636 -27.83 37.02 -3.04
CA LEU A 636 -28.65 36.76 -1.85
C LEU A 636 -30.12 36.65 -2.25
N THR A 637 -30.58 35.47 -2.69
CA THR A 637 -32.00 35.19 -2.86
C THR A 637 -32.68 35.05 -1.50
N ASP A 638 -33.99 35.32 -1.43
CA ASP A 638 -34.74 35.20 -0.16
C ASP A 638 -34.65 33.80 0.43
N SER A 639 -34.64 32.77 -0.40
CA SER A 639 -34.46 31.37 0.02
C SER A 639 -33.08 31.11 0.61
N LEU A 640 -32.03 31.67 0.02
CA LEU A 640 -30.67 31.53 0.51
C LEU A 640 -30.46 32.30 1.82
N VAL A 641 -31.04 33.51 1.93
CA VAL A 641 -31.02 34.29 3.19
C VAL A 641 -31.76 33.56 4.33
N ALA A 642 -32.90 32.94 4.05
CA ALA A 642 -33.61 32.16 5.03
C ALA A 642 -32.78 30.92 5.48
N ALA A 643 -32.18 30.18 4.56
CA ALA A 643 -31.32 29.04 4.84
C ALA A 643 -30.06 29.42 5.63
N ILE A 644 -29.43 30.58 5.32
CA ILE A 644 -28.28 31.08 6.06
C ILE A 644 -28.68 31.48 7.48
N ARG A 645 -29.83 32.12 7.71
CA ARG A 645 -30.30 32.47 9.05
C ARG A 645 -30.54 31.22 9.91
N GLU A 646 -31.21 30.22 9.34
CA GLU A 646 -31.39 28.92 10.01
C GLU A 646 -30.03 28.27 10.36
N PHE A 647 -29.04 28.37 9.50
CA PHE A 647 -27.69 27.91 9.75
C PHE A 647 -27.00 28.73 10.85
N GLU A 648 -27.12 30.07 10.83
CA GLU A 648 -26.58 30.96 11.86
C GLU A 648 -27.13 30.65 13.26
N GLU A 649 -28.43 30.39 13.38
CA GLU A 649 -29.05 30.00 14.63
C GLU A 649 -28.48 28.70 15.20
N ARG A 650 -28.12 27.75 14.35
CA ARG A 650 -27.58 26.44 14.76
C ARG A 650 -26.10 26.48 15.14
N ILE A 651 -25.29 27.23 14.41
CA ILE A 651 -23.87 27.34 14.74
C ILE A 651 -23.59 28.34 15.85
N GLY A 652 -24.58 29.16 16.24
CA GLY A 652 -24.44 30.22 17.24
C GLY A 652 -23.53 31.37 16.80
N GLN A 653 -23.30 31.52 15.49
CA GLN A 653 -22.45 32.57 14.89
C GLN A 653 -23.18 33.22 13.72
N SER A 654 -23.04 34.53 13.58
CA SER A 654 -23.60 35.26 12.44
C SER A 654 -22.65 35.15 11.23
N VAL A 655 -23.14 34.61 10.15
CA VAL A 655 -22.44 34.49 8.86
C VAL A 655 -22.70 35.70 7.99
N LEU A 656 -23.96 36.18 7.94
CA LEU A 656 -24.37 37.38 7.21
C LEU A 656 -23.98 38.68 7.95
N GLY A 657 -23.88 38.62 9.24
CA GLY A 657 -23.58 39.79 10.10
C GLY A 657 -22.12 39.91 10.51
N THR A 658 -21.24 38.99 10.15
CA THR A 658 -19.81 39.21 10.32
C THR A 658 -19.44 40.38 9.42
N LYS A 659 -19.18 41.55 10.05
CA LYS A 659 -18.41 42.57 9.37
C LYS A 659 -17.20 41.88 8.79
N ALA A 660 -17.05 41.95 7.46
CA ALA A 660 -15.85 41.49 6.78
C ALA A 660 -14.70 41.97 7.65
N ALA A 661 -13.85 41.07 8.12
CA ALA A 661 -12.74 41.45 8.99
C ALA A 661 -12.00 42.58 8.26
N GLU A 662 -12.06 43.80 8.80
CA GLU A 662 -11.43 44.97 8.15
C GLU A 662 -9.94 44.68 8.20
N VAL A 663 -9.34 44.49 7.02
CA VAL A 663 -7.87 44.44 6.96
C VAL A 663 -7.39 45.84 7.39
N PRO A 664 -6.67 45.97 8.51
CA PRO A 664 -6.25 47.27 9.00
C PRO A 664 -5.39 48.00 7.95
N LYS A 665 -5.69 49.24 7.67
CA LYS A 665 -4.88 50.07 6.74
C LYS A 665 -3.41 50.01 7.17
N GLY A 666 -2.54 49.57 6.23
CA GLY A 666 -1.10 49.43 6.46
C GLY A 666 -0.69 48.13 7.17
N ALA A 667 -1.59 47.16 7.28
CA ALA A 667 -1.23 45.84 7.73
C ALA A 667 -0.19 45.20 6.79
N LYS A 668 0.67 44.36 7.34
CA LYS A 668 1.58 43.53 6.58
C LYS A 668 0.91 42.20 6.33
N VAL A 669 1.14 41.61 5.17
CA VAL A 669 0.53 40.30 4.79
C VAL A 669 1.62 39.31 4.52
N HIS A 670 1.42 38.10 5.02
CA HIS A 670 2.23 36.93 4.71
C HIS A 670 1.34 35.83 4.12
N PHE A 671 1.73 35.33 2.95
CA PHE A 671 1.01 34.23 2.27
C PHE A 671 1.67 32.89 2.55
N VAL A 672 0.87 31.89 2.94
CA VAL A 672 1.35 30.55 3.25
C VAL A 672 1.03 29.65 2.06
N GLY A 673 1.92 29.68 1.06
CA GLY A 673 1.81 28.86 -0.13
C GLY A 673 0.75 29.34 -1.16
N PRO A 674 0.58 28.61 -2.25
CA PRO A 674 -0.48 28.86 -3.22
C PRO A 674 -1.85 28.51 -2.61
N ALA A 675 -2.90 29.17 -3.06
CA ALA A 675 -4.25 28.95 -2.56
C ALA A 675 -5.23 28.66 -3.68
N PHE A 676 -6.26 27.88 -3.40
CA PHE A 676 -7.36 27.68 -4.32
C PHE A 676 -8.41 28.76 -4.15
N ILE A 677 -8.66 29.51 -5.23
CA ILE A 677 -9.61 30.63 -5.24
C ILE A 677 -10.54 30.43 -6.42
N ALA A 678 -11.83 30.42 -6.15
CA ALA A 678 -12.86 30.28 -7.19
C ALA A 678 -12.63 29.06 -8.10
N GLY A 679 -12.12 27.95 -7.55
CA GLY A 679 -11.87 26.73 -8.31
C GLY A 679 -10.58 26.74 -9.15
N ARG A 680 -9.68 27.70 -8.95
CA ARG A 680 -8.39 27.76 -9.62
C ARG A 680 -7.25 27.83 -8.61
N LEU A 681 -6.17 27.10 -8.91
CA LEU A 681 -4.94 27.23 -8.14
C LEU A 681 -4.30 28.58 -8.48
N VAL A 682 -4.16 29.42 -7.48
CA VAL A 682 -3.59 30.75 -7.58
C VAL A 682 -2.24 30.75 -6.88
N GLY A 683 -1.20 31.14 -7.59
CA GLY A 683 0.15 31.22 -7.04
C GLY A 683 0.29 32.39 -6.03
N THR A 684 1.27 32.30 -5.15
CA THR A 684 1.61 33.38 -4.19
C THR A 684 1.89 34.70 -4.89
N ASP A 685 2.48 34.69 -6.08
CA ASP A 685 2.78 35.89 -6.87
C ASP A 685 1.52 36.71 -7.19
N PHE A 686 0.43 36.04 -7.56
CA PHE A 686 -0.85 36.71 -7.80
C PHE A 686 -1.45 37.30 -6.52
N LEU A 687 -1.41 36.54 -5.41
CA LEU A 687 -1.89 37.01 -4.12
C LEU A 687 -1.09 38.21 -3.61
N GLU A 688 0.22 38.22 -3.86
CA GLU A 688 1.09 39.34 -3.54
C GLU A 688 0.75 40.58 -4.37
N GLU A 689 0.40 40.40 -5.66
CA GLU A 689 0.00 41.50 -6.52
C GLU A 689 -1.33 42.10 -6.08
N VAL A 690 -2.31 41.26 -5.74
CA VAL A 690 -3.58 41.72 -5.12
C VAL A 690 -3.34 42.51 -3.85
N ALA A 691 -2.46 42.03 -2.98
CA ALA A 691 -2.11 42.74 -1.74
C ALA A 691 -1.49 44.09 -2.02
N LYS A 692 -0.59 44.20 -2.97
CA LYS A 692 0.06 45.44 -3.39
C LYS A 692 -0.94 46.43 -3.99
N LEU A 693 -1.87 45.96 -4.85
CA LEU A 693 -2.94 46.78 -5.39
C LEU A 693 -3.89 47.30 -4.28
N GLY A 694 -4.14 46.48 -3.25
CA GLY A 694 -4.89 46.87 -2.06
C GLY A 694 -4.11 47.76 -1.08
N GLY A 695 -2.91 48.17 -1.43
CA GLY A 695 -2.07 49.07 -0.58
C GLY A 695 -1.43 48.36 0.62
N LEU A 696 -1.33 47.04 0.61
CA LEU A 696 -0.74 46.27 1.68
C LEU A 696 0.73 45.95 1.42
N LYS A 697 1.51 45.75 2.47
CA LYS A 697 2.92 45.37 2.38
C LYS A 697 3.08 43.88 2.58
N VAL A 698 3.57 43.19 1.54
CA VAL A 698 3.89 41.77 1.61
C VAL A 698 5.23 41.54 2.33
N ILE A 699 5.30 40.53 3.18
CA ILE A 699 6.49 40.13 3.93
C ILE A 699 6.73 38.63 3.81
N SER A 700 7.99 38.23 3.71
CA SER A 700 8.40 36.82 3.62
C SER A 700 8.59 36.15 4.99
N GLU A 701 8.98 36.92 6.02
CA GLU A 701 9.26 36.39 7.36
C GLU A 701 8.37 37.09 8.42
N PRO A 702 7.24 36.46 8.80
CA PRO A 702 6.31 37.04 9.77
C PRO A 702 6.92 37.17 11.17
N SER A 703 7.80 36.29 11.60
CA SER A 703 8.40 36.25 12.92
C SER A 703 9.22 37.50 13.27
N ARG A 704 9.80 38.19 12.27
CA ARG A 704 10.65 39.41 12.44
C ARG A 704 9.91 40.72 12.23
N ALA A 705 8.62 40.64 11.88
CA ALA A 705 7.88 41.85 11.53
C ALA A 705 7.30 42.56 12.75
N LYS A 706 7.51 43.91 12.83
CA LYS A 706 6.84 44.77 13.82
C LYS A 706 5.48 45.21 13.28
N GLY A 707 4.45 45.22 14.13
CA GLY A 707 3.08 45.64 13.82
C GLY A 707 2.14 44.47 13.49
N VAL A 708 0.93 44.81 13.04
CA VAL A 708 -0.09 43.80 12.68
C VAL A 708 0.34 43.07 11.41
N VAL A 709 0.48 41.78 11.53
CA VAL A 709 0.75 40.88 10.39
C VAL A 709 -0.44 39.93 10.20
N LEU A 710 -1.05 40.03 9.05
CA LEU A 710 -2.14 39.14 8.63
C LEU A 710 -1.54 37.94 7.94
N ILE A 711 -1.90 36.75 8.37
CA ILE A 711 -1.52 35.51 7.74
C ILE A 711 -2.65 35.10 6.81
N VAL A 712 -2.32 34.89 5.53
CA VAL A 712 -3.28 34.42 4.52
C VAL A 712 -2.89 33.03 4.04
N HIS A 713 -3.80 32.09 4.17
CA HIS A 713 -3.58 30.68 3.82
C HIS A 713 -4.67 30.15 2.87
N ASP A 714 -4.44 28.99 2.30
CA ASP A 714 -5.43 28.27 1.52
C ASP A 714 -6.65 27.94 2.42
N PRO A 715 -7.90 28.23 1.99
CA PRO A 715 -9.11 27.91 2.74
C PRO A 715 -9.25 26.41 3.07
N LEU A 716 -8.55 25.55 2.33
CA LEU A 716 -8.54 24.09 2.51
C LEU A 716 -7.37 23.59 3.38
N SER A 717 -6.47 24.48 3.84
CA SER A 717 -5.32 24.12 4.67
C SER A 717 -5.49 24.58 6.13
N VAL A 718 -4.84 23.86 7.04
CA VAL A 718 -4.73 24.29 8.44
C VAL A 718 -3.69 25.41 8.53
N PRO A 719 -3.97 26.53 9.21
CA PRO A 719 -2.96 27.58 9.43
C PRO A 719 -1.76 26.99 10.18
N PRO A 720 -0.53 27.43 9.86
CA PRO A 720 0.66 26.99 10.59
C PRO A 720 0.58 27.29 12.08
N GLU A 721 1.09 26.41 12.93
CA GLU A 721 1.11 26.58 14.40
C GLU A 721 1.83 27.86 14.88
N GLU A 722 2.72 28.41 14.09
CA GLU A 722 3.43 29.67 14.38
C GLU A 722 2.54 30.94 14.39
N THR A 723 1.23 30.78 14.22
CA THR A 723 0.26 31.86 14.07
C THR A 723 -0.54 32.16 15.35
N GLU A 724 -0.23 31.53 16.49
CA GLU A 724 -1.06 31.53 17.72
C GLU A 724 -1.50 32.93 18.23
N ASP A 725 -0.82 34.01 17.86
CA ASP A 725 -1.17 35.38 18.27
C ASP A 725 -1.44 36.36 17.10
N ARG A 726 -1.67 35.85 15.87
CA ARG A 726 -1.81 36.68 14.68
C ARG A 726 -3.16 36.54 14.02
N PRO A 727 -3.75 37.60 13.45
CA PRO A 727 -4.96 37.48 12.67
C PRO A 727 -4.70 36.61 11.43
N VAL A 728 -5.55 35.64 11.21
CA VAL A 728 -5.51 34.68 10.10
C VAL A 728 -6.73 34.88 9.21
N LEU A 729 -6.54 34.89 7.90
CA LEU A 729 -7.60 34.92 6.91
C LEU A 729 -7.36 33.83 5.83
N ASP A 730 -8.41 33.24 5.33
CA ASP A 730 -8.31 32.47 4.11
C ASP A 730 -8.14 33.37 2.88
N ALA A 731 -7.52 32.83 1.83
CA ALA A 731 -7.17 33.60 0.65
C ALA A 731 -8.39 34.12 -0.13
N GLU A 732 -9.52 33.43 -0.11
CA GLU A 732 -10.75 33.87 -0.76
C GLU A 732 -11.37 35.05 -0.02
N THR A 733 -11.47 34.98 1.28
CA THR A 733 -11.91 36.09 2.14
C THR A 733 -10.97 37.29 1.99
N PHE A 734 -9.66 37.07 1.95
CA PHE A 734 -8.68 38.14 1.72
C PHE A 734 -8.91 38.86 0.40
N ILE A 735 -9.04 38.13 -0.73
CA ILE A 735 -9.28 38.76 -2.04
C ILE A 735 -10.62 39.50 -2.07
N SER A 736 -11.64 38.97 -1.44
CA SER A 736 -12.96 39.61 -1.38
C SER A 736 -12.95 40.94 -0.65
N ILE A 737 -12.04 41.10 0.30
CA ILE A 737 -11.89 42.34 1.09
C ILE A 737 -10.99 43.33 0.36
N VAL A 738 -9.87 42.87 -0.21
CA VAL A 738 -8.79 43.69 -0.74
C VAL A 738 -8.93 43.99 -2.22
N GLY A 739 -9.56 43.08 -2.97
CA GLY A 739 -9.64 43.17 -4.42
C GLY A 739 -11.01 42.79 -5.03
N PRO A 740 -12.13 43.38 -4.54
CA PRO A 740 -13.45 43.01 -5.05
C PRO A 740 -13.65 43.25 -6.54
N GLU A 741 -12.89 44.16 -7.16
CA GLU A 741 -12.97 44.45 -8.58
C GLU A 741 -12.12 43.52 -9.48
N ILE A 742 -11.17 42.80 -8.88
CA ILE A 742 -10.23 41.90 -9.62
C ILE A 742 -10.88 40.57 -9.97
N LEU A 743 -11.90 40.14 -9.22
CA LEU A 743 -12.65 38.90 -9.48
C LEU A 743 -13.75 39.09 -10.54
N ALA A 744 -13.98 40.29 -11.03
CA ALA A 744 -15.00 40.58 -12.03
C ALA A 744 -14.49 40.44 -13.47
N HIS A 745 -13.24 40.15 -13.68
CA HIS A 745 -12.59 39.83 -14.95
C HIS A 745 -11.90 38.48 -14.93
#